data_62de13079d4fd71a0f3a270cebd72525
#
_entry.id   62de13079d4fd71a0f3a270cebd72525
#
_cell.length_a   1.000
_cell.length_b   1.000
_cell.length_c   1.000
_cell.angle_alpha   90.00
_cell.angle_beta   90.00
_cell.angle_gamma   90.00
#
_symmetry.space_group_name_H-M   'P 1'
#
loop_
_entity.id
_entity.type
_entity.pdbx_description
1 polymer ?
#
loop_
_entity_poly.entity_id
_entity_poly.type
_entity_poly.pdbx_seq_one_letter_code
_entity_poly.pdbx_strand_id
1 'polypeptide(L)'
;MNLNEGKYIHVDINNEMKKCYIDYAMSVIVGRALPDVRDGLKPVHRRILYSMQELGLEPQKGYRKCARIVGEVLGKYHPHGDSSVYDALVRMAQDFSLRYMLVDGHGNFGSVDGDSAAAMRYTEAKMNKIAVEMLRDIRKETVDFMPNFDGEEKEPVVLPSRYPNLLVNGSSGIAVGMATNIPPHNLGEIIDGTIMLIDNPETTVLELMTAIKGPDFPTGAIVMGKAGIRAAYETGKGKIVVRAKAEIEEENGRNRIVVTEIPYQVNKAKLIENIADLVKDKKITGISDLRDESDREGMRIVIELKRDANPNVILNLLFKHTKMQDTFGVIMLALVDNEPKVLNLKEVLTHYIAFQKEVVTRRTIFELNKAEARAHILEGLKIALDNIDDVINIIRSSKTSDIAKSTLMERFQLSDKQAQAILEMRLRRLTALERDKIEEELNEIMQYIEYLNSILADEMKLLGVIKEELIEIKSKYNDERRTEIQKVVNEIDIEDLIQEEDVVITLTNSGYIKRISADTYSAQRRGGRGIQAMTTKEDDFVENVLITSTHSDVLFFTNKGRVYKKRAYEIPDAGRTAKGTNIINLIPIEQDERIETVLTIADEIREGYLFMATKKGLVKKTHLSEFKNLRKNGLIAISLREGDELLKVKVTRGDADIVIVSEHGNAIKFNEQDVRAMGRTAAGVKSMNLRDDDIAVCMDIAVDDEDLLVISENGFGKRTPLVEYKRQNRGGVGLITYKISEKTGKVVGATVCKAEDELMLINTSGVAIRINVSDVSVTSRATMGVRLMRTSDEERIAAIAKILASEMQEKDQQLSLTDNLENEHLELNEDTSLDRLIEEAESQIESEEDWEE
;
A
#
# COMPACT_ATOMS: atom_id res chain seq x y z
N MET A 1 37.27 -37.60 59.40
CA MET A 1 36.98 -36.39 58.73
C MET A 1 35.76 -36.67 57.89
N ASN A 2 34.56 -36.32 58.42
CA ASN A 2 33.32 -36.46 57.65
C ASN A 2 33.28 -35.35 56.61
N LEU A 3 33.43 -35.74 55.30
CA LEU A 3 33.17 -34.90 54.20
C LEU A 3 31.66 -34.53 54.18
N ASN A 4 31.35 -33.26 54.22
CA ASN A 4 30.03 -32.73 54.10
C ASN A 4 29.25 -33.45 52.98
N GLU A 5 28.25 -34.24 53.34
CA GLU A 5 27.24 -34.67 52.40
C GLU A 5 26.47 -33.41 51.90
N GLY A 6 26.79 -32.94 50.69
CA GLY A 6 26.06 -31.86 50.06
C GLY A 6 24.59 -32.29 49.90
N LYS A 7 23.69 -31.43 50.34
CA LYS A 7 22.25 -31.64 50.23
C LYS A 7 21.89 -31.64 48.72
N TYR A 8 21.74 -32.81 48.11
CA TYR A 8 21.28 -32.92 46.75
C TYR A 8 19.78 -32.60 46.70
N ILE A 9 19.41 -31.59 45.93
CA ILE A 9 18.03 -31.26 45.62
C ILE A 9 17.73 -31.82 44.24
N HIS A 10 16.77 -32.76 44.14
CA HIS A 10 16.30 -33.22 42.83
C HIS A 10 15.41 -32.14 42.22
N VAL A 11 15.84 -31.59 41.10
CA VAL A 11 15.09 -30.60 40.32
C VAL A 11 14.64 -31.24 38.99
N ASP A 12 13.33 -31.25 38.75
CA ASP A 12 12.80 -31.65 37.44
C ASP A 12 13.12 -30.57 36.41
N ILE A 13 13.95 -30.90 35.45
CA ILE A 13 14.40 -29.97 34.38
C ILE A 13 13.23 -29.36 33.62
N ASN A 14 12.12 -30.10 33.40
CA ASN A 14 10.97 -29.59 32.71
C ASN A 14 10.25 -28.48 33.50
N ASN A 15 10.13 -28.67 34.79
CA ASN A 15 9.49 -27.68 35.68
C ASN A 15 10.37 -26.45 35.86
N GLU A 16 11.68 -26.64 36.02
CA GLU A 16 12.62 -25.53 36.13
C GLU A 16 12.70 -24.72 34.84
N MET A 17 12.77 -25.38 33.65
CA MET A 17 12.76 -24.72 32.37
C MET A 17 11.46 -23.93 32.14
N LYS A 18 10.30 -24.50 32.48
CA LYS A 18 9.02 -23.78 32.39
C LYS A 18 9.01 -22.54 33.26
N LYS A 19 9.48 -22.64 34.51
CA LYS A 19 9.55 -21.51 35.43
C LYS A 19 10.49 -20.43 34.90
N CYS A 20 11.73 -20.78 34.56
CA CYS A 20 12.71 -19.83 34.01
C CYS A 20 12.22 -19.17 32.74
N TYR A 21 11.52 -19.91 31.84
CA TYR A 21 10.96 -19.34 30.60
C TYR A 21 9.83 -18.37 30.90
N ILE A 22 8.94 -18.68 31.84
CA ILE A 22 7.87 -17.76 32.27
C ILE A 22 8.46 -16.50 32.87
N ASP A 23 9.45 -16.63 33.78
CA ASP A 23 10.10 -15.48 34.41
C ASP A 23 10.81 -14.60 33.37
N TYR A 24 11.50 -15.20 32.39
CA TYR A 24 12.10 -14.49 31.29
C TYR A 24 11.05 -13.80 30.41
N ALA A 25 9.97 -14.51 30.02
CA ALA A 25 8.89 -13.95 29.23
C ALA A 25 8.23 -12.76 29.95
N MET A 26 7.92 -12.87 31.20
CA MET A 26 7.36 -11.77 32.02
C MET A 26 8.31 -10.58 32.09
N SER A 27 9.60 -10.82 32.31
CA SER A 27 10.62 -9.76 32.31
C SER A 27 10.70 -9.02 30.98
N VAL A 28 10.62 -9.74 29.83
CA VAL A 28 10.65 -9.13 28.51
C VAL A 28 9.34 -8.39 28.20
N ILE A 29 8.19 -8.94 28.57
CA ILE A 29 6.87 -8.36 28.32
C ILE A 29 6.69 -7.05 29.10
N VAL A 30 6.85 -7.12 30.42
CA VAL A 30 6.58 -5.98 31.32
C VAL A 30 7.79 -5.05 31.44
N GLY A 31 9.00 -5.59 31.51
CA GLY A 31 10.22 -4.83 31.81
C GLY A 31 11.01 -4.32 30.61
N ARG A 32 10.62 -4.63 29.36
CA ARG A 32 11.45 -4.27 28.21
C ARG A 32 10.71 -3.84 26.95
N ALA A 33 9.80 -4.69 26.42
CA ALA A 33 9.35 -4.59 25.03
C ALA A 33 8.07 -3.78 24.86
N LEU A 34 7.15 -3.82 25.80
CA LEU A 34 5.83 -3.20 25.68
C LEU A 34 5.76 -1.84 26.39
N PRO A 35 5.02 -0.88 25.81
CA PRO A 35 4.75 0.41 26.45
C PRO A 35 3.63 0.28 27.48
N ASP A 36 3.65 1.12 28.51
CA ASP A 36 2.50 1.31 29.41
C ASP A 36 1.45 2.22 28.74
N VAL A 37 0.17 1.87 28.89
CA VAL A 37 -0.93 2.63 28.24
C VAL A 37 -1.02 4.07 28.75
N ARG A 38 -0.58 4.33 30.00
CA ARG A 38 -0.70 5.63 30.69
C ARG A 38 0.26 6.68 30.15
N ASP A 39 1.55 6.33 29.96
CA ASP A 39 2.58 7.27 29.49
C ASP A 39 3.14 6.93 28.10
N GLY A 40 2.78 5.78 27.53
CA GLY A 40 3.21 5.36 26.19
C GLY A 40 4.69 5.00 26.09
N LEU A 41 5.39 4.85 27.22
CA LEU A 41 6.83 4.63 27.24
C LEU A 41 7.18 3.19 27.63
N LYS A 42 8.26 2.70 27.02
CA LYS A 42 8.96 1.52 27.54
C LYS A 42 9.84 1.93 28.73
N PRO A 43 10.21 0.99 29.62
CA PRO A 43 11.03 1.28 30.79
C PRO A 43 12.32 2.05 30.45
N VAL A 44 13.03 1.69 29.37
CA VAL A 44 14.27 2.37 28.98
C VAL A 44 14.05 3.85 28.63
N HIS A 45 12.97 4.17 27.89
CA HIS A 45 12.65 5.55 27.52
C HIS A 45 12.27 6.39 28.75
N ARG A 46 11.46 5.80 29.65
CA ARG A 46 11.06 6.43 30.91
C ARG A 46 12.26 6.75 31.79
N ARG A 47 13.19 5.81 31.94
CA ARG A 47 14.44 5.96 32.70
C ARG A 47 15.36 7.02 32.11
N ILE A 48 15.46 7.11 30.77
CA ILE A 48 16.23 8.16 30.09
C ILE A 48 15.66 9.54 30.41
N LEU A 49 14.34 9.74 30.21
CA LEU A 49 13.72 11.05 30.46
C LEU A 49 13.79 11.43 31.94
N TYR A 50 13.59 10.47 32.85
CA TYR A 50 13.72 10.73 34.29
C TYR A 50 15.16 11.09 34.68
N SER A 51 16.17 10.38 34.20
CA SER A 51 17.58 10.73 34.42
C SER A 51 17.92 12.11 33.84
N MET A 52 17.39 12.48 32.67
CA MET A 52 17.60 13.81 32.11
C MET A 52 16.97 14.90 32.97
N GLN A 53 15.83 14.65 33.62
CA GLN A 53 15.19 15.55 34.58
C GLN A 53 16.04 15.71 35.86
N GLU A 54 16.58 14.61 36.40
CA GLU A 54 17.46 14.62 37.55
C GLU A 54 18.77 15.40 37.27
N LEU A 55 19.34 15.23 36.09
CA LEU A 55 20.51 15.98 35.63
C LEU A 55 20.20 17.46 35.31
N GLY A 56 18.91 17.83 35.35
CA GLY A 56 18.44 19.18 35.07
C GLY A 56 18.66 19.62 33.62
N LEU A 57 18.55 18.69 32.64
CA LEU A 57 18.76 18.96 31.20
C LEU A 57 17.49 19.52 30.53
N GLU A 58 17.06 20.66 31.03
CA GLU A 58 15.89 21.38 30.51
C GLU A 58 16.17 22.06 29.14
N PRO A 59 15.14 22.33 28.33
CA PRO A 59 15.29 22.91 26.99
C PRO A 59 16.05 24.23 26.95
N GLN A 60 15.94 25.01 28.01
CA GLN A 60 16.59 26.33 28.13
C GLN A 60 18.07 26.24 28.50
N LYS A 61 18.52 25.08 28.99
CA LYS A 61 19.91 24.83 29.40
C LYS A 61 20.76 24.33 28.21
N GLY A 62 22.08 24.40 28.39
CA GLY A 62 23.02 23.91 27.38
C GLY A 62 23.00 22.37 27.24
N TYR A 63 23.37 21.92 26.06
CA TYR A 63 23.55 20.48 25.78
C TYR A 63 24.59 19.80 26.67
N ARG A 64 24.45 18.50 26.89
CA ARG A 64 25.44 17.65 27.57
C ARG A 64 25.75 16.42 26.73
N LYS A 65 26.98 15.90 26.84
CA LYS A 65 27.40 14.68 26.13
C LYS A 65 26.44 13.54 26.43
N CYS A 66 26.00 12.82 25.37
CA CYS A 66 25.12 11.65 25.52
C CYS A 66 25.74 10.58 26.44
N ALA A 67 27.05 10.43 26.42
CA ALA A 67 27.76 9.51 27.32
C ALA A 67 27.49 9.78 28.82
N ARG A 68 27.26 11.05 29.22
CA ARG A 68 26.91 11.39 30.60
C ARG A 68 25.49 10.94 30.95
N ILE A 69 24.55 11.12 30.01
CA ILE A 69 23.17 10.69 30.18
C ILE A 69 23.10 9.17 30.28
N VAL A 70 23.75 8.48 29.34
CA VAL A 70 23.82 7.01 29.31
C VAL A 70 24.44 6.46 30.57
N GLY A 71 25.55 7.07 31.04
CA GLY A 71 26.20 6.67 32.28
C GLY A 71 25.31 6.82 33.53
N GLU A 72 24.54 7.88 33.64
CA GLU A 72 23.58 8.10 34.72
C GLU A 72 22.45 7.08 34.71
N VAL A 73 21.91 6.79 33.52
CA VAL A 73 20.85 5.77 33.34
C VAL A 73 21.34 4.38 33.73
N LEU A 74 22.53 3.99 33.28
CA LEU A 74 23.12 2.70 33.58
C LEU A 74 23.46 2.53 35.06
N GLY A 75 24.04 3.56 35.66
CA GLY A 75 24.47 3.52 37.03
C GLY A 75 23.33 3.46 38.03
N LYS A 76 22.19 4.11 37.71
CA LYS A 76 21.09 4.23 38.68
C LYS A 76 19.87 3.40 38.40
N TYR A 77 19.50 3.19 37.07
CA TYR A 77 18.17 2.70 36.76
C TYR A 77 18.12 1.50 35.84
N HIS A 78 19.10 1.36 34.90
CA HIS A 78 18.96 0.38 33.82
C HIS A 78 20.20 -0.52 33.67
N PRO A 79 20.27 -1.68 34.33
CA PRO A 79 21.44 -2.55 34.39
C PRO A 79 21.62 -3.41 33.12
N HIS A 80 21.73 -2.77 31.95
CA HIS A 80 21.89 -3.41 30.63
C HIS A 80 23.02 -2.74 29.84
N GLY A 81 23.27 -3.19 28.62
CA GLY A 81 24.34 -2.63 27.78
C GLY A 81 24.13 -1.15 27.42
N ASP A 82 25.24 -0.39 27.40
CA ASP A 82 25.27 1.05 27.09
C ASP A 82 24.75 1.35 25.68
N SER A 83 25.02 0.50 24.70
CA SER A 83 24.52 0.64 23.33
C SER A 83 22.98 0.62 23.28
N SER A 84 22.32 -0.23 24.07
CA SER A 84 20.85 -0.29 24.07
C SER A 84 20.20 0.98 24.60
N VAL A 85 20.81 1.60 25.63
CA VAL A 85 20.36 2.89 26.19
C VAL A 85 20.65 4.01 25.21
N TYR A 86 21.83 4.02 24.60
CA TYR A 86 22.20 5.04 23.62
C TYR A 86 21.31 4.97 22.38
N ASP A 87 21.05 3.79 21.82
CA ASP A 87 20.17 3.62 20.67
C ASP A 87 18.71 4.08 20.95
N ALA A 88 18.22 3.84 22.17
CA ALA A 88 16.93 4.34 22.60
C ALA A 88 16.91 5.88 22.68
N LEU A 89 17.97 6.50 23.25
CA LEU A 89 18.11 7.94 23.30
C LEU A 89 18.22 8.56 21.90
N VAL A 90 18.98 7.93 20.99
CA VAL A 90 19.13 8.35 19.60
C VAL A 90 17.76 8.35 18.89
N ARG A 91 16.97 7.28 19.02
CA ARG A 91 15.63 7.22 18.41
C ARG A 91 14.69 8.33 18.88
N MET A 92 14.80 8.72 20.16
CA MET A 92 13.99 9.84 20.69
C MET A 92 14.39 11.21 20.15
N ALA A 93 15.58 11.33 19.52
CA ALA A 93 16.08 12.54 18.89
C ALA A 93 15.96 12.56 17.37
N GLN A 94 15.49 11.47 16.72
CA GLN A 94 15.34 11.35 15.28
C GLN A 94 13.95 11.85 14.83
N ASP A 95 13.91 12.83 13.94
CA ASP A 95 12.70 13.44 13.39
C ASP A 95 11.94 12.53 12.39
N PHE A 96 12.63 11.52 11.84
CA PHE A 96 12.07 10.47 10.99
C PHE A 96 11.61 9.22 11.78
N SER A 97 11.91 9.13 13.09
CA SER A 97 11.54 8.01 13.97
C SER A 97 10.36 8.36 14.87
N LEU A 98 10.34 9.56 15.46
CA LEU A 98 9.26 10.07 16.31
C LEU A 98 8.52 11.23 15.66
N ARG A 99 7.20 11.23 15.76
CA ARG A 99 6.38 12.33 15.24
C ARG A 99 6.60 13.64 16.03
N TYR A 100 6.80 13.52 17.35
CA TYR A 100 7.19 14.60 18.24
C TYR A 100 8.40 14.14 19.05
N MET A 101 9.58 14.66 18.71
CA MET A 101 10.85 14.30 19.35
C MET A 101 10.83 14.62 20.85
N LEU A 102 11.25 13.67 21.68
CA LEU A 102 11.37 13.84 23.13
C LEU A 102 12.76 14.33 23.55
N VAL A 103 13.75 14.11 22.73
CA VAL A 103 15.14 14.52 22.93
C VAL A 103 15.54 15.52 21.84
N ASP A 104 16.17 16.60 22.22
CA ASP A 104 16.80 17.57 21.33
C ASP A 104 18.30 17.21 21.24
N GLY A 105 18.70 16.72 20.08
CA GLY A 105 20.04 16.21 19.80
C GLY A 105 20.90 17.21 19.04
N HIS A 106 22.20 17.29 19.40
CA HIS A 106 23.20 18.05 18.68
C HIS A 106 24.37 17.16 18.23
N GLY A 107 24.61 17.11 16.91
CA GLY A 107 25.57 16.23 16.27
C GLY A 107 24.90 15.27 15.29
N ASN A 108 25.58 14.19 14.93
CA ASN A 108 25.03 13.16 14.02
C ASN A 108 24.28 12.09 14.81
N PHE A 109 22.96 12.07 14.65
CA PHE A 109 22.03 11.08 15.23
C PHE A 109 21.53 10.05 14.20
N GLY A 110 22.26 9.87 13.09
CA GLY A 110 21.86 8.98 12.01
C GLY A 110 21.00 9.68 10.97
N SER A 111 20.63 8.93 9.93
CA SER A 111 19.81 9.42 8.82
C SER A 111 18.75 8.40 8.37
N VAL A 112 17.84 8.83 7.51
CA VAL A 112 16.83 7.96 6.87
C VAL A 112 17.47 6.92 5.93
N ASP A 113 18.75 7.10 5.57
CA ASP A 113 19.56 6.15 4.79
C ASP A 113 20.03 4.94 5.63
N GLY A 114 19.79 5.01 6.95
CA GLY A 114 20.19 3.96 7.88
C GLY A 114 21.63 4.12 8.39
N ASP A 115 22.21 5.30 8.23
CA ASP A 115 23.48 5.63 8.87
C ASP A 115 23.35 5.56 10.39
N SER A 116 24.36 5.02 11.03
CA SER A 116 24.42 4.96 12.47
C SER A 116 24.73 6.33 13.06
N ALA A 117 24.19 6.58 14.26
CA ALA A 117 24.59 7.77 15.04
C ALA A 117 26.10 7.72 15.36
N ALA A 118 26.70 8.90 15.47
CA ALA A 118 28.07 9.01 15.93
C ALA A 118 28.19 8.50 17.39
N ALA A 119 29.36 8.05 17.79
CA ALA A 119 29.55 7.54 19.15
C ALA A 119 29.17 8.57 20.22
N MET A 120 28.56 8.10 21.33
CA MET A 120 27.95 8.93 22.39
C MET A 120 28.90 9.96 23.05
N ARG A 121 30.21 9.81 22.85
CA ARG A 121 31.21 10.79 23.30
C ARG A 121 31.25 12.05 22.42
N TYR A 122 30.73 11.99 21.20
CA TYR A 122 30.69 13.13 20.25
C TYR A 122 29.35 13.82 20.28
N THR A 123 28.25 13.07 20.34
CA THR A 123 26.88 13.61 20.37
C THR A 123 26.54 14.24 21.70
N GLU A 124 25.65 15.22 21.65
CA GLU A 124 25.13 15.94 22.83
C GLU A 124 23.61 15.97 22.78
N ALA A 125 22.97 16.01 23.94
CA ALA A 125 21.53 16.01 24.04
C ALA A 125 21.01 16.82 25.23
N LYS A 126 19.76 17.26 25.14
CA LYS A 126 18.91 17.80 26.22
C LYS A 126 17.47 17.42 25.95
N MET A 127 16.57 17.64 26.91
CA MET A 127 15.14 17.38 26.69
C MET A 127 14.56 18.35 25.68
N ASN A 128 13.66 17.84 24.83
CA ASN A 128 12.83 18.70 23.99
C ASN A 128 11.72 19.37 24.83
N LYS A 129 11.16 20.47 24.35
CA LYS A 129 10.10 21.22 25.06
C LYS A 129 8.90 20.36 25.40
N ILE A 130 8.44 19.49 24.50
CA ILE A 130 7.29 18.61 24.72
C ILE A 130 7.59 17.50 25.76
N ALA A 131 8.84 17.05 25.89
CA ALA A 131 9.23 16.06 26.89
C ALA A 131 9.06 16.57 28.31
N VAL A 132 9.19 17.90 28.54
CA VAL A 132 8.97 18.49 29.86
C VAL A 132 7.52 18.31 30.30
N GLU A 133 6.56 18.31 29.37
CA GLU A 133 5.14 18.07 29.68
C GLU A 133 4.88 16.61 30.11
N MET A 134 5.75 15.66 29.72
CA MET A 134 5.68 14.29 30.21
C MET A 134 6.08 14.16 31.70
N LEU A 135 7.00 15.02 32.16
CA LEU A 135 7.59 15.00 33.49
C LEU A 135 6.99 16.06 34.44
N ARG A 136 6.13 16.95 33.90
CA ARG A 136 5.55 18.04 34.67
C ARG A 136 4.80 17.47 35.88
N ASP A 137 4.97 18.14 37.01
CA ASP A 137 4.35 17.77 38.29
C ASP A 137 4.81 16.43 38.92
N ILE A 138 5.85 15.77 38.39
CA ILE A 138 6.36 14.48 38.94
C ILE A 138 6.80 14.63 40.44
N ARG A 139 7.21 15.83 40.86
CA ARG A 139 7.62 16.13 42.24
C ARG A 139 6.46 16.45 43.17
N LYS A 140 5.22 16.37 42.70
CA LYS A 140 3.99 16.62 43.47
C LYS A 140 3.26 15.34 43.84
N GLU A 141 3.96 14.23 43.98
CA GLU A 141 3.42 12.90 44.36
C GLU A 141 2.31 12.39 43.40
N THR A 142 2.38 12.82 42.15
CA THR A 142 1.37 12.50 41.14
C THR A 142 1.39 11.06 40.65
N VAL A 143 2.54 10.39 40.77
CA VAL A 143 2.80 9.00 40.38
C VAL A 143 3.51 8.23 41.46
N ASP A 144 3.42 6.90 41.43
CA ASP A 144 4.13 6.04 42.34
C ASP A 144 5.58 5.84 41.93
N PHE A 145 6.43 5.62 42.94
CA PHE A 145 7.84 5.31 42.79
C PHE A 145 8.12 3.92 43.32
N MET A 146 8.97 3.19 42.64
CA MET A 146 9.47 1.88 43.09
C MET A 146 10.98 1.93 43.27
N PRO A 147 11.54 1.01 44.09
CA PRO A 147 12.99 0.84 44.17
C PRO A 147 13.57 0.47 42.80
N ASN A 148 14.77 0.96 42.52
CA ASN A 148 15.53 0.55 41.33
C ASN A 148 16.07 -0.90 41.53
N PHE A 149 16.93 -1.37 40.63
CA PHE A 149 17.44 -2.75 40.61
C PHE A 149 18.28 -3.14 41.82
N ASP A 150 18.95 -2.21 42.53
CA ASP A 150 19.77 -2.42 43.72
C ASP A 150 19.12 -1.94 45.03
N GLY A 151 17.98 -1.23 44.93
CA GLY A 151 17.23 -0.69 46.05
C GLY A 151 17.80 0.58 46.68
N GLU A 152 18.88 1.16 46.12
CA GLU A 152 19.48 2.39 46.62
C GLU A 152 18.75 3.67 46.14
N GLU A 153 18.18 3.63 44.95
CA GLU A 153 17.46 4.75 44.34
C GLU A 153 15.99 4.40 44.07
N LYS A 154 15.18 5.40 43.76
CA LYS A 154 13.77 5.22 43.38
C LYS A 154 13.53 5.71 41.95
N GLU A 155 12.79 4.95 41.19
CA GLU A 155 12.37 5.30 39.87
C GLU A 155 10.84 5.39 39.73
N PRO A 156 10.29 6.26 38.87
CA PRO A 156 8.85 6.37 38.68
C PRO A 156 8.32 5.13 37.96
N VAL A 157 7.18 4.60 38.42
CA VAL A 157 6.48 3.50 37.75
C VAL A 157 6.00 3.92 36.37
N VAL A 158 5.45 5.15 36.27
CA VAL A 158 5.04 5.84 35.02
C VAL A 158 5.32 7.32 35.14
N LEU A 159 5.36 8.06 34.03
CA LEU A 159 5.43 9.51 34.04
C LEU A 159 4.04 10.13 34.06
N PRO A 160 3.85 11.35 34.59
CA PRO A 160 2.54 12.02 34.65
C PRO A 160 1.89 12.25 33.29
N SER A 161 2.68 12.45 32.23
CA SER A 161 2.30 12.50 30.83
C SER A 161 1.03 13.30 30.50
N ARG A 162 1.14 14.64 30.46
CA ARG A 162 0.00 15.55 30.24
C ARG A 162 -0.68 15.43 28.87
N TYR A 163 -0.21 14.57 27.97
CA TYR A 163 -0.80 14.26 26.67
C TYR A 163 -0.69 12.77 26.36
N PRO A 164 -1.59 12.19 25.55
CA PRO A 164 -1.63 10.74 25.28
C PRO A 164 -0.48 10.30 24.38
N ASN A 165 0.74 10.25 24.93
CA ASN A 165 1.97 9.99 24.18
C ASN A 165 1.97 8.64 23.44
N LEU A 166 1.26 7.62 23.96
CA LEU A 166 1.16 6.31 23.29
C LEU A 166 0.62 6.43 21.87
N LEU A 167 -0.39 7.24 21.65
CA LEU A 167 -0.97 7.49 20.31
C LEU A 167 -0.20 8.55 19.55
N VAL A 168 0.28 9.60 20.22
CA VAL A 168 0.98 10.71 19.58
C VAL A 168 2.28 10.26 18.93
N ASN A 169 3.14 9.52 19.63
CA ASN A 169 4.42 9.02 19.11
C ASN A 169 4.38 7.56 18.65
N GLY A 170 3.34 6.82 19.03
CA GLY A 170 3.28 5.40 18.76
C GLY A 170 4.32 4.60 19.56
N SER A 171 4.35 3.31 19.31
CA SER A 171 5.38 2.40 19.87
C SER A 171 5.47 1.14 19.04
N SER A 172 6.67 0.60 18.84
CA SER A 172 6.89 -0.70 18.22
C SER A 172 7.79 -1.56 19.10
N GLY A 173 7.48 -2.86 19.23
CA GLY A 173 8.28 -3.76 20.07
C GLY A 173 7.92 -5.22 19.86
N ILE A 174 8.91 -6.09 20.03
CA ILE A 174 8.78 -7.55 19.92
C ILE A 174 9.02 -8.14 21.29
N ALA A 175 8.00 -8.75 21.88
CA ALA A 175 8.08 -9.48 23.12
C ALA A 175 8.04 -11.00 22.91
N VAL A 176 8.03 -11.79 23.95
CA VAL A 176 7.89 -13.24 23.85
C VAL A 176 6.43 -13.58 23.53
N GLY A 177 6.20 -14.18 22.37
CA GLY A 177 4.86 -14.62 21.93
C GLY A 177 3.91 -13.51 21.46
N MET A 178 4.32 -12.24 21.51
CA MET A 178 3.50 -11.10 21.11
C MET A 178 4.35 -9.93 20.62
N ALA A 179 3.74 -9.03 19.85
CA ALA A 179 4.37 -7.81 19.36
C ALA A 179 3.39 -6.64 19.44
N THR A 180 3.93 -5.45 19.62
CA THR A 180 3.20 -4.18 19.53
C THR A 180 3.70 -3.38 18.33
N ASN A 181 2.80 -2.71 17.63
CA ASN A 181 3.12 -1.80 16.54
C ASN A 181 2.02 -0.74 16.43
N ILE A 182 2.14 0.29 17.26
CA ILE A 182 1.16 1.39 17.37
C ILE A 182 1.68 2.54 16.51
N PRO A 183 0.92 3.00 15.51
CA PRO A 183 1.34 4.11 14.66
C PRO A 183 1.28 5.45 15.40
N PRO A 184 2.13 6.43 15.02
CA PRO A 184 2.05 7.79 15.53
C PRO A 184 0.87 8.55 14.91
N HIS A 185 0.43 9.64 15.57
CA HIS A 185 -0.69 10.47 15.17
C HIS A 185 -0.40 11.97 15.37
N ASN A 186 -1.19 12.80 14.72
CA ASN A 186 -1.16 14.24 14.94
C ASN A 186 -1.65 14.59 16.36
N LEU A 187 -0.88 15.44 17.07
CA LEU A 187 -1.17 15.82 18.45
C LEU A 187 -2.53 16.48 18.60
N GLY A 188 -2.85 17.42 17.70
CA GLY A 188 -4.13 18.13 17.74
C GLY A 188 -5.32 17.22 17.54
N GLU A 189 -5.25 16.28 16.60
CA GLU A 189 -6.32 15.31 16.36
C GLU A 189 -6.55 14.39 17.58
N ILE A 190 -5.47 13.91 18.20
CA ILE A 190 -5.56 13.07 19.41
C ILE A 190 -6.13 13.86 20.59
N ILE A 191 -5.73 15.09 20.79
CA ILE A 191 -6.29 15.96 21.84
C ILE A 191 -7.76 16.21 21.58
N ASP A 192 -8.17 16.54 20.36
CA ASP A 192 -9.58 16.78 20.01
C ASP A 192 -10.43 15.52 20.27
N GLY A 193 -9.95 14.34 19.87
CA GLY A 193 -10.63 13.08 20.17
C GLY A 193 -10.70 12.77 21.67
N THR A 194 -9.66 13.11 22.43
CA THR A 194 -9.65 12.96 23.90
C THR A 194 -10.67 13.88 24.55
N ILE A 195 -10.75 15.13 24.14
CA ILE A 195 -11.73 16.11 24.62
C ILE A 195 -13.14 15.65 24.27
N MET A 196 -13.38 15.17 23.05
CA MET A 196 -14.67 14.62 22.63
C MET A 196 -15.12 13.45 23.51
N LEU A 197 -14.19 12.59 23.93
CA LEU A 197 -14.48 11.47 24.83
C LEU A 197 -14.70 11.94 26.29
N ILE A 198 -14.04 13.00 26.74
CA ILE A 198 -14.29 13.65 28.04
C ILE A 198 -15.70 14.25 28.07
N ASP A 199 -16.09 14.95 27.00
CA ASP A 199 -17.40 15.60 26.89
C ASP A 199 -18.56 14.57 26.78
N ASN A 200 -18.32 13.43 26.11
CA ASN A 200 -19.29 12.34 25.98
C ASN A 200 -18.63 10.96 26.08
N PRO A 201 -18.66 10.30 27.24
CA PRO A 201 -18.07 8.97 27.42
C PRO A 201 -18.67 7.86 26.54
N GLU A 202 -19.90 8.06 26.01
CA GLU A 202 -20.56 7.11 25.12
C GLU A 202 -20.14 7.25 23.65
N THR A 203 -19.25 8.20 23.33
CA THR A 203 -18.72 8.40 21.98
C THR A 203 -18.17 7.09 21.40
N THR A 204 -18.64 6.75 20.19
CA THR A 204 -18.22 5.55 19.48
C THR A 204 -16.87 5.76 18.77
N VAL A 205 -16.19 4.66 18.40
CA VAL A 205 -14.94 4.73 17.63
C VAL A 205 -15.13 5.47 16.30
N LEU A 206 -16.27 5.30 15.64
CA LEU A 206 -16.59 5.97 14.38
C LEU A 206 -16.73 7.49 14.54
N GLU A 207 -17.33 7.94 15.63
CA GLU A 207 -17.40 9.36 15.97
C GLU A 207 -16.01 9.91 16.31
N LEU A 208 -15.18 9.19 17.07
CA LEU A 208 -13.80 9.57 17.32
C LEU A 208 -12.99 9.74 16.05
N MET A 209 -13.27 8.94 15.00
CA MET A 209 -12.61 9.06 13.70
C MET A 209 -12.98 10.34 12.93
N THR A 210 -13.94 11.12 13.38
CA THR A 210 -14.18 12.47 12.82
C THR A 210 -13.11 13.46 13.24
N ALA A 211 -12.62 13.35 14.48
CA ALA A 211 -11.49 14.12 15.01
C ALA A 211 -10.14 13.47 14.65
N ILE A 212 -10.00 12.17 14.91
CA ILE A 212 -8.75 11.39 14.68
C ILE A 212 -8.87 10.71 13.30
N LYS A 213 -8.38 11.37 12.27
CA LYS A 213 -8.56 10.93 10.87
C LYS A 213 -7.80 9.65 10.53
N GLY A 214 -6.64 9.44 11.17
CA GLY A 214 -5.76 8.29 10.92
C GLY A 214 -4.34 8.54 11.42
N PRO A 215 -3.42 7.58 11.26
CA PRO A 215 -2.01 7.77 11.56
C PRO A 215 -1.40 8.99 10.86
N ASP A 216 -0.40 9.59 11.49
CA ASP A 216 0.37 10.71 10.97
C ASP A 216 1.85 10.41 11.15
N PHE A 217 2.46 9.87 10.09
CA PHE A 217 3.84 9.43 10.13
C PHE A 217 4.84 10.58 10.04
N PRO A 218 5.97 10.52 10.76
CA PRO A 218 6.99 11.58 10.73
C PRO A 218 7.58 11.77 9.32
N THR A 219 7.62 10.74 8.50
CA THR A 219 8.12 10.76 7.10
C THR A 219 7.06 11.17 6.08
N GLY A 220 5.85 11.58 6.51
CA GLY A 220 4.75 11.95 5.61
C GLY A 220 4.14 10.75 4.90
N ALA A 221 4.25 10.71 3.59
CA ALA A 221 3.70 9.68 2.70
C ALA A 221 2.15 9.66 2.64
N ILE A 222 1.60 8.75 1.84
CA ILE A 222 0.17 8.70 1.54
C ILE A 222 -0.42 7.39 2.07
N VAL A 223 -1.43 7.49 2.92
CA VAL A 223 -2.23 6.32 3.35
C VAL A 223 -3.31 6.03 2.32
N MET A 224 -3.34 4.80 1.84
CA MET A 224 -4.29 4.34 0.83
C MET A 224 -5.53 3.72 1.47
N GLY A 225 -6.63 4.48 1.47
CA GLY A 225 -7.92 4.04 1.97
C GLY A 225 -8.10 4.12 3.49
N LYS A 226 -9.38 4.12 3.93
CA LYS A 226 -9.77 4.24 5.35
C LYS A 226 -10.13 2.90 6.00
N ALA A 227 -10.30 1.82 5.23
CA ALA A 227 -10.76 0.53 5.75
C ALA A 227 -9.77 -0.09 6.74
N GLY A 228 -8.45 -0.02 6.44
CA GLY A 228 -7.41 -0.50 7.33
C GLY A 228 -7.29 0.31 8.61
N ILE A 229 -7.49 1.64 8.55
CA ILE A 229 -7.52 2.54 9.71
C ILE A 229 -8.71 2.19 10.60
N ARG A 230 -9.91 2.06 10.01
CA ARG A 230 -11.13 1.70 10.73
C ARG A 230 -10.98 0.36 11.45
N ALA A 231 -10.51 -0.68 10.76
CA ALA A 231 -10.28 -1.99 11.38
C ALA A 231 -9.29 -1.90 12.56
N ALA A 232 -8.20 -1.13 12.41
CA ALA A 232 -7.23 -0.92 13.48
C ALA A 232 -7.84 -0.23 14.70
N TYR A 233 -8.65 0.79 14.50
CA TYR A 233 -9.26 1.57 15.58
C TYR A 233 -10.42 0.85 16.28
N GLU A 234 -11.20 0.02 15.55
CA GLU A 234 -12.28 -0.77 16.12
C GLU A 234 -11.80 -2.02 16.87
N THR A 235 -10.73 -2.68 16.37
CA THR A 235 -10.32 -4.00 16.88
C THR A 235 -8.93 -4.03 17.53
N GLY A 236 -8.18 -2.93 17.48
CA GLY A 236 -6.77 -2.89 17.87
C GLY A 236 -5.82 -3.56 16.88
N LYS A 237 -6.32 -4.10 15.75
CA LYS A 237 -5.50 -4.74 14.71
C LYS A 237 -5.96 -4.30 13.32
N GLY A 238 -5.00 -3.97 12.45
CA GLY A 238 -5.32 -3.54 11.08
C GLY A 238 -4.12 -3.54 10.16
N LYS A 239 -4.38 -3.46 8.85
CA LYS A 239 -3.36 -3.32 7.81
C LYS A 239 -3.57 -2.00 7.10
N ILE A 240 -2.62 -1.10 7.20
CA ILE A 240 -2.67 0.23 6.58
C ILE A 240 -1.64 0.24 5.46
N VAL A 241 -2.09 0.44 4.23
CA VAL A 241 -1.21 0.57 3.07
C VAL A 241 -0.70 1.99 3.02
N VAL A 242 0.63 2.15 3.03
CA VAL A 242 1.32 3.44 2.95
C VAL A 242 2.11 3.48 1.66
N ARG A 243 1.95 4.54 0.88
CA ARG A 243 2.58 4.75 -0.41
C ARG A 243 3.48 5.98 -0.36
N ALA A 244 4.64 5.91 -0.99
CA ALA A 244 5.54 7.03 -1.19
C ALA A 244 4.84 8.16 -1.96
N LYS A 245 5.15 9.41 -1.64
CA LYS A 245 4.73 10.56 -2.43
C LYS A 245 5.68 10.70 -3.61
N ALA A 246 5.14 10.54 -4.81
CA ALA A 246 5.89 10.58 -6.04
C ALA A 246 5.16 11.42 -7.08
N GLU A 247 5.90 12.27 -7.77
CA GLU A 247 5.41 13.14 -8.82
C GLU A 247 6.11 12.80 -10.14
N ILE A 248 5.39 12.94 -11.25
CA ILE A 248 5.95 12.77 -12.59
C ILE A 248 6.26 14.15 -13.14
N GLU A 249 7.53 14.41 -13.39
CA GLU A 249 8.01 15.65 -13.97
C GLU A 249 8.50 15.40 -15.41
N GLU A 250 8.25 16.35 -16.33
CA GLU A 250 8.81 16.34 -17.66
C GLU A 250 9.91 17.41 -17.78
N GLU A 251 11.11 16.97 -18.12
CA GLU A 251 12.24 17.89 -18.36
C GLU A 251 12.93 17.54 -19.69
N ASN A 252 13.07 18.53 -20.56
CA ASN A 252 13.71 18.40 -21.88
C ASN A 252 13.13 17.26 -22.77
N GLY A 253 11.81 17.02 -22.68
CA GLY A 253 11.12 15.94 -23.42
C GLY A 253 11.42 14.54 -22.90
N ARG A 254 11.85 14.42 -21.63
CA ARG A 254 11.98 13.16 -20.90
C ARG A 254 11.18 13.20 -19.62
N ASN A 255 10.53 12.12 -19.32
CA ASN A 255 9.82 11.95 -18.07
C ASN A 255 10.76 11.46 -16.98
N ARG A 256 10.58 11.97 -15.77
CA ARG A 256 11.24 11.49 -14.55
C ARG A 256 10.21 11.32 -13.43
N ILE A 257 10.42 10.36 -12.57
CA ILE A 257 9.65 10.16 -11.34
C ILE A 257 10.48 10.71 -10.20
N VAL A 258 9.94 11.68 -9.49
CA VAL A 258 10.56 12.31 -8.32
C VAL A 258 9.83 11.87 -7.06
N VAL A 259 10.55 11.23 -6.14
CA VAL A 259 10.00 10.76 -4.86
C VAL A 259 10.48 11.69 -3.76
N THR A 260 9.54 12.35 -3.08
CA THR A 260 9.80 13.33 -2.01
C THR A 260 9.53 12.78 -0.61
N GLU A 261 8.70 11.73 -0.47
CA GLU A 261 8.39 11.10 0.80
C GLU A 261 8.32 9.58 0.62
N ILE A 262 8.82 8.83 1.61
CA ILE A 262 8.80 7.36 1.62
C ILE A 262 7.99 6.84 2.81
N PRO A 263 7.45 5.61 2.74
CA PRO A 263 6.72 5.00 3.85
C PRO A 263 7.55 4.94 5.13
N TYR A 264 6.87 5.10 6.27
CA TYR A 264 7.49 5.09 7.60
C TYR A 264 8.29 3.79 7.85
N GLN A 265 9.46 3.91 8.46
CA GLN A 265 10.42 2.83 8.74
C GLN A 265 11.06 2.19 7.50
N VAL A 266 10.90 2.75 6.32
CA VAL A 266 11.64 2.33 5.12
C VAL A 266 13.00 3.01 5.09
N ASN A 267 14.05 2.23 4.83
CA ASN A 267 15.41 2.73 4.62
C ASN A 267 15.55 3.20 3.17
N LYS A 268 15.93 4.49 2.96
CA LYS A 268 16.01 5.12 1.65
C LYS A 268 17.11 4.49 0.77
N ALA A 269 18.30 4.29 1.31
CA ALA A 269 19.42 3.72 0.56
C ALA A 269 19.11 2.29 0.08
N LYS A 270 18.51 1.44 0.95
CA LYS A 270 18.07 0.09 0.55
C LYS A 270 16.93 0.11 -0.47
N LEU A 271 16.05 1.11 -0.42
CA LEU A 271 15.01 1.28 -1.43
C LEU A 271 15.62 1.56 -2.80
N ILE A 272 16.58 2.48 -2.87
CA ILE A 272 17.31 2.84 -4.09
C ILE A 272 18.06 1.62 -4.65
N GLU A 273 18.78 0.89 -3.80
CA GLU A 273 19.48 -0.35 -4.17
C GLU A 273 18.51 -1.40 -4.75
N ASN A 274 17.37 -1.64 -4.10
CA ASN A 274 16.34 -2.56 -4.59
C ASN A 274 15.78 -2.15 -5.96
N ILE A 275 15.58 -0.86 -6.20
CA ILE A 275 15.13 -0.35 -7.51
C ILE A 275 16.20 -0.65 -8.57
N ALA A 276 17.49 -0.38 -8.28
CA ALA A 276 18.59 -0.65 -9.18
C ALA A 276 18.71 -2.15 -9.51
N ASP A 277 18.53 -3.04 -8.53
CA ASP A 277 18.53 -4.49 -8.72
C ASP A 277 17.38 -4.95 -9.63
N LEU A 278 16.18 -4.40 -9.48
CA LEU A 278 15.03 -4.72 -10.35
C LEU A 278 15.28 -4.29 -11.80
N VAL A 279 15.98 -3.19 -12.02
CA VAL A 279 16.40 -2.74 -13.37
C VAL A 279 17.46 -3.68 -13.94
N LYS A 280 18.48 -4.05 -13.15
CA LYS A 280 19.52 -4.98 -13.53
C LYS A 280 18.97 -6.37 -13.88
N ASP A 281 18.02 -6.86 -13.10
CA ASP A 281 17.32 -8.13 -13.32
C ASP A 281 16.29 -8.07 -14.48
N LYS A 282 16.14 -6.90 -15.13
CA LYS A 282 15.14 -6.65 -16.20
C LYS A 282 13.69 -6.91 -15.79
N LYS A 283 13.39 -6.85 -14.50
CA LYS A 283 12.01 -6.95 -13.98
C LYS A 283 11.23 -5.64 -14.19
N ILE A 284 11.95 -4.52 -14.16
CA ILE A 284 11.44 -3.20 -14.55
C ILE A 284 12.31 -2.71 -15.70
N THR A 285 11.68 -2.45 -16.84
CA THR A 285 12.35 -1.87 -18.02
C THR A 285 11.85 -0.42 -18.17
N GLY A 286 12.64 0.43 -18.82
CA GLY A 286 12.23 1.82 -19.07
C GLY A 286 12.88 2.85 -18.13
N ILE A 287 13.59 2.46 -17.09
CA ILE A 287 14.44 3.34 -16.27
C ILE A 287 15.79 3.52 -16.97
N SER A 288 16.27 4.76 -17.06
CA SER A 288 17.57 5.09 -17.66
C SER A 288 18.62 5.42 -16.61
N ASP A 289 18.26 6.11 -15.53
CA ASP A 289 19.16 6.51 -14.45
C ASP A 289 18.41 6.60 -13.12
N LEU A 290 19.14 6.50 -12.02
CA LEU A 290 18.60 6.56 -10.65
C LEU A 290 19.59 7.35 -9.77
N ARG A 291 19.12 8.48 -9.21
CA ARG A 291 19.94 9.36 -8.37
C ARG A 291 19.25 9.70 -7.06
N ASP A 292 20.04 9.86 -6.02
CA ASP A 292 19.65 10.47 -4.77
C ASP A 292 20.12 11.94 -4.77
N GLU A 293 19.19 12.86 -4.83
CA GLU A 293 19.41 14.30 -4.82
C GLU A 293 18.96 14.91 -3.48
N SER A 294 18.78 14.08 -2.45
CA SER A 294 18.36 14.54 -1.12
C SER A 294 19.40 15.48 -0.50
N ASP A 295 18.94 16.58 0.03
CA ASP A 295 19.77 17.60 0.68
C ASP A 295 19.13 18.10 1.99
N ARG A 296 19.54 19.31 2.46
CA ARG A 296 18.99 19.91 3.67
C ARG A 296 17.57 20.45 3.50
N GLU A 297 17.12 20.67 2.27
CA GLU A 297 15.77 21.12 1.94
C GLU A 297 14.77 19.97 1.96
N GLY A 298 15.22 18.73 1.77
CA GLY A 298 14.37 17.56 1.88
C GLY A 298 14.86 16.33 1.12
N MET A 299 14.04 15.28 1.18
CA MET A 299 14.28 14.05 0.45
C MET A 299 13.90 14.23 -1.02
N ARG A 300 14.79 13.79 -1.93
CA ARG A 300 14.55 13.81 -3.37
C ARG A 300 15.24 12.63 -4.06
N ILE A 301 14.48 11.59 -4.39
CA ILE A 301 14.96 10.47 -5.21
C ILE A 301 14.47 10.71 -6.63
N VAL A 302 15.38 10.76 -7.59
CA VAL A 302 15.09 11.00 -9.01
C VAL A 302 15.29 9.73 -9.81
N ILE A 303 14.24 9.28 -10.49
CA ILE A 303 14.23 8.10 -11.36
C ILE A 303 13.99 8.58 -12.78
N GLU A 304 15.04 8.64 -13.59
CA GLU A 304 14.94 9.05 -15.00
C GLU A 304 14.41 7.93 -15.88
N LEU A 305 13.50 8.26 -16.78
CA LEU A 305 12.88 7.31 -17.68
C LEU A 305 13.45 7.41 -19.09
N LYS A 306 13.37 6.31 -19.85
CA LYS A 306 13.64 6.31 -21.29
C LYS A 306 12.51 7.03 -22.04
N ARG A 307 12.77 7.56 -23.22
CA ARG A 307 11.82 8.37 -24.00
C ARG A 307 10.50 7.66 -24.35
N ASP A 308 10.58 6.36 -24.55
CA ASP A 308 9.50 5.45 -24.95
C ASP A 308 8.80 4.76 -23.75
N ALA A 309 9.13 5.16 -22.54
CA ALA A 309 8.61 4.54 -21.33
C ALA A 309 7.40 5.32 -20.78
N ASN A 310 6.30 4.60 -20.49
CA ASN A 310 5.15 5.19 -19.82
C ASN A 310 5.44 5.36 -18.31
N PRO A 311 5.47 6.61 -17.78
CA PRO A 311 5.84 6.88 -16.41
C PRO A 311 4.88 6.28 -15.38
N ASN A 312 3.57 6.24 -15.68
CA ASN A 312 2.56 5.69 -14.78
C ASN A 312 2.71 4.17 -14.62
N VAL A 313 3.00 3.46 -15.71
CA VAL A 313 3.24 2.00 -15.67
C VAL A 313 4.47 1.68 -14.83
N ILE A 314 5.56 2.44 -15.01
CA ILE A 314 6.78 2.25 -14.22
C ILE A 314 6.52 2.57 -12.74
N LEU A 315 5.84 3.67 -12.44
CA LEU A 315 5.48 4.05 -11.07
C LEU A 315 4.66 2.95 -10.38
N ASN A 316 3.68 2.36 -11.08
CA ASN A 316 2.89 1.25 -10.54
C ASN A 316 3.70 -0.03 -10.34
N LEU A 317 4.65 -0.33 -11.24
CA LEU A 317 5.57 -1.45 -11.05
C LEU A 317 6.49 -1.23 -9.84
N LEU A 318 6.95 0.01 -9.61
CA LEU A 318 7.72 0.38 -8.44
C LEU A 318 6.91 0.20 -7.16
N PHE A 319 5.65 0.65 -7.10
CA PHE A 319 4.76 0.39 -5.96
C PHE A 319 4.51 -1.10 -5.72
N LYS A 320 4.42 -1.90 -6.77
CA LYS A 320 4.17 -3.35 -6.67
C LYS A 320 5.38 -4.16 -6.21
N HIS A 321 6.58 -3.76 -6.61
CA HIS A 321 7.80 -4.58 -6.43
C HIS A 321 8.80 -4.01 -5.44
N THR A 322 8.59 -2.80 -4.93
CA THR A 322 9.50 -2.15 -3.97
C THR A 322 8.75 -1.66 -2.74
N LYS A 323 9.51 -1.19 -1.75
CA LYS A 323 8.96 -0.52 -0.56
C LYS A 323 8.54 0.94 -0.80
N MET A 324 8.40 1.38 -2.04
CA MET A 324 7.66 2.61 -2.34
C MET A 324 6.18 2.50 -1.94
N GLN A 325 5.66 1.29 -1.82
CA GLN A 325 4.42 0.98 -1.13
C GLN A 325 4.67 -0.15 -0.15
N ASP A 326 4.31 0.06 1.11
CA ASP A 326 4.44 -0.96 2.16
C ASP A 326 3.17 -1.02 3.01
N THR A 327 3.00 -2.11 3.73
CA THR A 327 1.85 -2.31 4.62
C THR A 327 2.29 -2.17 6.06
N PHE A 328 1.79 -1.13 6.76
CA PHE A 328 1.96 -0.99 8.19
C PHE A 328 0.93 -1.86 8.92
N GLY A 329 1.43 -2.94 9.56
CA GLY A 329 0.59 -3.84 10.35
C GLY A 329 0.35 -3.27 11.74
N VAL A 330 -0.82 -2.71 12.00
CA VAL A 330 -1.18 -2.15 13.31
C VAL A 330 -1.47 -3.27 14.30
N ILE A 331 -0.86 -3.19 15.48
CA ILE A 331 -1.15 -4.02 16.66
C ILE A 331 -1.08 -3.10 17.88
N MET A 332 -2.24 -2.69 18.40
CA MET A 332 -2.35 -1.75 19.52
C MET A 332 -2.27 -2.51 20.86
N LEU A 333 -1.13 -3.17 21.10
CA LEU A 333 -0.84 -3.92 22.32
C LEU A 333 -0.09 -3.02 23.31
N ALA A 334 -0.61 -2.83 24.50
CA ALA A 334 0.01 -2.07 25.57
C ALA A 334 -0.20 -2.74 26.92
N LEU A 335 0.54 -2.33 27.95
CA LEU A 335 0.37 -2.78 29.31
C LEU A 335 -0.72 -1.97 30.00
N VAL A 336 -1.70 -2.67 30.57
CA VAL A 336 -2.74 -2.15 31.46
C VAL A 336 -2.60 -2.89 32.77
N ASP A 337 -2.22 -2.21 33.83
CA ASP A 337 -1.94 -2.81 35.16
C ASP A 337 -0.96 -3.99 35.10
N ASN A 338 0.12 -3.82 34.32
CA ASN A 338 1.15 -4.85 34.03
C ASN A 338 0.66 -6.07 33.22
N GLU A 339 -0.56 -6.06 32.70
CA GLU A 339 -1.10 -7.10 31.82
C GLU A 339 -1.07 -6.62 30.36
N PRO A 340 -0.55 -7.42 29.42
CA PRO A 340 -0.56 -7.07 27.99
C PRO A 340 -1.98 -7.23 27.42
N LYS A 341 -2.55 -6.13 26.91
CA LYS A 341 -3.90 -6.11 26.30
C LYS A 341 -3.85 -5.45 24.91
N VAL A 342 -4.56 -6.05 23.95
CA VAL A 342 -4.83 -5.40 22.66
C VAL A 342 -6.02 -4.49 22.86
N LEU A 343 -5.83 -3.20 22.64
CA LEU A 343 -6.80 -2.16 22.92
C LEU A 343 -7.31 -1.53 21.61
N ASN A 344 -8.57 -1.14 21.56
CA ASN A 344 -9.10 -0.29 20.52
C ASN A 344 -8.80 1.20 20.81
N LEU A 345 -9.09 2.10 19.88
CA LEU A 345 -8.80 3.53 20.02
C LEU A 345 -9.51 4.14 21.26
N LYS A 346 -10.78 3.83 21.46
CA LYS A 346 -11.58 4.33 22.61
C LYS A 346 -10.99 3.84 23.93
N GLU A 347 -10.62 2.57 24.02
CA GLU A 347 -10.04 1.99 25.25
C GLU A 347 -8.74 2.66 25.63
N VAL A 348 -7.82 2.91 24.66
CA VAL A 348 -6.56 3.61 24.93
C VAL A 348 -6.82 5.01 25.51
N LEU A 349 -7.72 5.78 24.90
CA LEU A 349 -8.06 7.12 25.38
C LEU A 349 -8.78 7.07 26.75
N THR A 350 -9.63 6.07 26.98
CA THR A 350 -10.32 5.89 28.27
C THR A 350 -9.33 5.61 29.40
N HIS A 351 -8.34 4.71 29.20
CA HIS A 351 -7.28 4.46 30.17
C HIS A 351 -6.44 5.70 30.42
N TYR A 352 -6.12 6.46 29.39
CA TYR A 352 -5.39 7.72 29.53
C TYR A 352 -6.18 8.75 30.37
N ILE A 353 -7.47 8.94 30.09
CA ILE A 353 -8.34 9.88 30.83
C ILE A 353 -8.44 9.45 32.32
N ALA A 354 -8.64 8.15 32.57
CA ALA A 354 -8.66 7.62 33.93
C ALA A 354 -7.36 7.90 34.69
N PHE A 355 -6.22 7.70 34.04
CA PHE A 355 -4.92 8.03 34.61
C PHE A 355 -4.75 9.53 34.85
N GLN A 356 -5.18 10.41 33.94
CA GLN A 356 -5.10 11.84 34.14
C GLN A 356 -5.98 12.32 35.30
N LYS A 357 -7.15 11.72 35.52
CA LYS A 357 -7.96 11.97 36.71
C LYS A 357 -7.16 11.69 37.99
N GLU A 358 -6.45 10.57 38.05
CA GLU A 358 -5.60 10.21 39.19
C GLU A 358 -4.47 11.23 39.38
N VAL A 359 -3.73 11.56 38.30
CA VAL A 359 -2.62 12.52 38.33
C VAL A 359 -3.08 13.90 38.83
N VAL A 360 -4.17 14.44 38.28
CA VAL A 360 -4.70 15.75 38.69
C VAL A 360 -5.25 15.73 40.11
N THR A 361 -5.92 14.65 40.52
CA THR A 361 -6.39 14.48 41.90
C THR A 361 -5.23 14.48 42.90
N ARG A 362 -4.20 13.66 42.65
CA ARG A 362 -2.99 13.60 43.54
C ARG A 362 -2.27 14.95 43.59
N ARG A 363 -2.10 15.61 42.43
CA ARG A 363 -1.51 16.96 42.36
C ARG A 363 -2.31 17.95 43.19
N THR A 364 -3.63 17.96 43.03
CA THR A 364 -4.54 18.88 43.76
C THR A 364 -4.47 18.66 45.25
N ILE A 365 -4.43 17.41 45.72
CA ILE A 365 -4.24 17.04 47.15
C ILE A 365 -2.90 17.57 47.66
N PHE A 366 -1.81 17.37 46.89
CA PHE A 366 -0.49 17.86 47.26
C PHE A 366 -0.45 19.39 47.38
N GLU A 367 -1.05 20.09 46.41
CA GLU A 367 -1.12 21.55 46.43
C GLU A 367 -2.02 22.06 47.55
N LEU A 368 -3.13 21.35 47.83
CA LEU A 368 -4.04 21.66 48.94
C LEU A 368 -3.30 21.56 50.29
N ASN A 369 -2.66 20.41 50.53
CA ASN A 369 -1.87 20.22 51.79
C ASN A 369 -0.79 21.28 51.98
N LYS A 370 -0.15 21.68 50.88
CA LYS A 370 0.86 22.75 50.88
C LYS A 370 0.26 24.10 51.17
N ALA A 371 -0.90 24.44 50.54
CA ALA A 371 -1.60 25.70 50.78
C ALA A 371 -2.17 25.81 52.17
N GLU A 372 -2.77 24.74 52.70
CA GLU A 372 -3.27 24.65 54.08
C GLU A 372 -2.13 24.83 55.10
N ALA A 373 -0.99 24.15 54.90
CA ALA A 373 0.17 24.35 55.74
C ALA A 373 0.67 25.77 55.72
N ARG A 374 0.62 26.48 54.59
CA ARG A 374 1.01 27.87 54.48
C ARG A 374 -0.02 28.82 55.13
N ALA A 375 -1.32 28.58 54.83
CA ALA A 375 -2.42 29.34 55.49
C ALA A 375 -2.35 29.26 56.99
N HIS A 376 -2.15 28.07 57.55
CA HIS A 376 -1.99 27.84 58.98
C HIS A 376 -0.87 28.69 59.60
N ILE A 377 0.27 28.78 58.92
CA ILE A 377 1.37 29.66 59.38
C ILE A 377 0.96 31.16 59.30
N LEU A 378 0.32 31.58 58.23
CA LEU A 378 -0.11 32.98 58.05
C LEU A 378 -1.19 33.40 59.03
N GLU A 379 -2.12 32.52 59.40
CA GLU A 379 -3.11 32.71 60.44
C GLU A 379 -2.42 32.96 61.79
N GLY A 380 -1.42 32.15 62.14
CA GLY A 380 -0.62 32.37 63.35
C GLY A 380 0.11 33.70 63.35
N LEU A 381 0.71 34.10 62.19
CA LEU A 381 1.36 35.41 62.03
C LEU A 381 0.38 36.56 62.10
N LYS A 382 -0.85 36.45 61.60
CA LYS A 382 -1.93 37.44 61.75
C LYS A 382 -2.28 37.61 63.21
N ILE A 383 -2.51 36.53 63.97
CA ILE A 383 -2.79 36.58 65.40
C ILE A 383 -1.66 37.31 66.14
N ALA A 384 -0.41 37.02 65.83
CA ALA A 384 0.75 37.66 66.42
C ALA A 384 0.83 39.20 66.08
N LEU A 385 0.49 39.60 64.88
CA LEU A 385 0.50 40.97 64.45
C LEU A 385 -0.68 41.79 65.03
N ASP A 386 -1.82 41.19 65.26
CA ASP A 386 -2.97 41.74 65.94
C ASP A 386 -2.72 41.98 67.43
N ASN A 387 -1.76 41.20 68.04
CA ASN A 387 -1.40 41.28 69.47
C ASN A 387 0.09 41.53 69.64
N ILE A 388 0.65 42.44 68.81
CA ILE A 388 2.08 42.61 68.69
C ILE A 388 2.81 42.97 69.98
N ASP A 389 2.18 43.83 70.78
CA ASP A 389 2.79 44.28 72.06
C ASP A 389 2.91 43.14 73.07
N ASP A 390 1.89 42.35 73.18
CA ASP A 390 1.87 41.15 74.06
C ASP A 390 2.93 40.09 73.60
N VAL A 391 2.99 39.85 72.28
CA VAL A 391 4.00 38.93 71.68
C VAL A 391 5.40 39.42 71.99
N ILE A 392 5.71 40.71 71.78
CA ILE A 392 7.03 41.28 72.06
C ILE A 392 7.34 41.17 73.58
N ASN A 393 6.39 41.40 74.42
CA ASN A 393 6.55 41.33 75.88
C ASN A 393 6.86 39.89 76.35
N ILE A 394 6.11 38.89 75.80
CA ILE A 394 6.36 37.46 76.07
C ILE A 394 7.76 37.08 75.63
N ILE A 395 8.17 37.44 74.41
CA ILE A 395 9.49 37.09 73.86
C ILE A 395 10.61 37.70 74.69
N ARG A 396 10.51 38.98 75.08
CA ARG A 396 11.50 39.68 75.90
C ARG A 396 11.61 39.19 77.33
N SER A 397 10.47 38.76 77.93
CA SER A 397 10.44 38.27 79.32
C SER A 397 10.88 36.80 79.47
N SER A 398 10.88 36.04 78.38
CA SER A 398 11.26 34.65 78.37
C SER A 398 12.77 34.44 78.43
N LYS A 399 13.26 33.52 79.29
CA LYS A 399 14.68 33.25 79.44
C LYS A 399 15.25 32.40 78.34
N THR A 400 14.45 31.62 77.65
CA THR A 400 14.82 30.72 76.50
C THR A 400 13.77 30.78 75.42
N SER A 401 14.15 30.45 74.18
CA SER A 401 13.23 30.36 73.05
C SER A 401 12.11 29.32 73.29
N ASP A 402 12.38 28.24 73.94
CA ASP A 402 11.41 27.18 74.24
C ASP A 402 10.34 27.63 75.24
N ILE A 403 10.70 28.45 76.24
CA ILE A 403 9.77 29.07 77.21
C ILE A 403 8.91 30.10 76.48
N ALA A 404 9.52 30.95 75.64
CA ALA A 404 8.75 31.87 74.81
C ALA A 404 7.74 31.16 73.91
N LYS A 405 8.17 30.04 73.29
CA LYS A 405 7.33 29.23 72.38
C LYS A 405 6.11 28.66 73.15
N SER A 406 6.34 27.97 74.26
CA SER A 406 5.26 27.36 75.05
C SER A 406 4.31 28.43 75.63
N THR A 407 4.80 29.60 76.06
CA THR A 407 3.93 30.69 76.52
C THR A 407 3.07 31.28 75.40
N LEU A 408 3.64 31.46 74.19
CA LEU A 408 2.89 31.92 73.01
C LEU A 408 1.82 30.90 72.62
N MET A 409 2.13 29.62 72.68
CA MET A 409 1.16 28.52 72.37
C MET A 409 -0.01 28.55 73.38
N GLU A 410 0.28 28.66 74.68
CA GLU A 410 -0.72 28.67 75.74
C GLU A 410 -1.59 29.95 75.72
N ARG A 411 -0.98 31.13 75.49
CA ARG A 411 -1.64 32.44 75.53
C ARG A 411 -2.57 32.64 74.39
N PHE A 412 -2.17 32.26 73.15
CA PHE A 412 -2.88 32.53 71.89
C PHE A 412 -3.45 31.28 71.26
N GLN A 413 -3.34 30.12 71.92
CA GLN A 413 -3.79 28.81 71.42
C GLN A 413 -3.16 28.45 70.07
N LEU A 414 -1.90 28.82 69.87
CA LEU A 414 -1.13 28.56 68.67
C LEU A 414 -0.58 27.14 68.65
N SER A 415 -0.46 26.60 67.39
CA SER A 415 0.27 25.35 67.20
C SER A 415 1.80 25.55 67.35
N ASP A 416 2.51 24.46 67.54
CA ASP A 416 3.98 24.44 67.62
C ASP A 416 4.62 25.13 66.40
N LYS A 417 4.12 24.83 65.20
CA LYS A 417 4.59 25.42 63.93
C LYS A 417 4.30 26.93 63.80
N GLN A 418 3.13 27.38 64.27
CA GLN A 418 2.78 28.79 64.28
C GLN A 418 3.65 29.58 65.30
N ALA A 419 3.85 29.08 66.54
CA ALA A 419 4.69 29.70 67.52
C ALA A 419 6.15 29.76 67.08
N GLN A 420 6.67 28.70 66.42
CA GLN A 420 8.00 28.70 65.81
C GLN A 420 8.15 29.75 64.70
N ALA A 421 7.17 29.89 63.82
CA ALA A 421 7.18 30.86 62.72
C ALA A 421 7.14 32.32 63.27
N ILE A 422 6.43 32.57 64.41
CA ILE A 422 6.42 33.86 65.10
C ILE A 422 7.81 34.19 65.69
N LEU A 423 8.46 33.22 66.32
CA LEU A 423 9.80 33.43 66.90
C LEU A 423 10.89 33.68 65.81
N GLU A 424 10.73 33.08 64.66
CA GLU A 424 11.64 33.24 63.51
C GLU A 424 11.31 34.51 62.66
N MET A 425 10.25 35.23 63.04
CA MET A 425 9.80 36.45 62.30
C MET A 425 10.84 37.57 62.47
N ARG A 426 11.24 38.11 61.33
CA ARG A 426 12.19 39.26 61.28
C ARG A 426 11.47 40.54 61.70
N LEU A 427 12.14 41.41 62.48
CA LEU A 427 11.60 42.69 62.93
C LEU A 427 11.06 43.58 61.80
N ARG A 428 11.60 43.49 60.58
CA ARG A 428 11.11 44.20 59.39
C ARG A 428 9.64 43.88 59.06
N ARG A 429 9.16 42.66 59.41
CA ARG A 429 7.76 42.22 59.13
C ARG A 429 6.71 42.77 60.09
N LEU A 430 7.13 43.56 61.13
CA LEU A 430 6.26 44.17 62.12
C LEU A 430 5.68 45.57 61.66
N THR A 431 5.98 46.00 60.43
CA THR A 431 5.45 47.27 59.91
C THR A 431 4.02 47.08 59.39
N ALA A 432 3.21 48.15 59.42
CA ALA A 432 1.81 48.13 58.93
C ALA A 432 1.68 47.65 57.49
N LEU A 433 2.60 48.05 56.60
CA LEU A 433 2.62 47.64 55.18
C LEU A 433 2.86 46.13 54.99
N GLU A 434 3.60 45.48 55.86
CA GLU A 434 3.84 44.06 55.83
C GLU A 434 2.65 43.27 56.42
N ARG A 435 1.91 43.86 57.35
CA ARG A 435 0.65 43.32 57.86
C ARG A 435 -0.40 43.21 56.71
N ASP A 436 -0.61 44.26 55.96
CA ASP A 436 -1.53 44.29 54.82
C ASP A 436 -1.16 43.17 53.80
N LYS A 437 0.15 42.99 53.50
CA LYS A 437 0.64 41.93 52.61
C LYS A 437 0.36 40.52 53.14
N ILE A 438 0.46 40.30 54.47
CA ILE A 438 0.16 38.99 55.05
C ILE A 438 -1.35 38.70 54.99
N GLU A 439 -2.19 39.70 55.14
CA GLU A 439 -3.64 39.56 54.99
C GLU A 439 -4.00 39.33 53.52
N GLU A 440 -3.39 40.04 52.57
CA GLU A 440 -3.58 39.76 51.13
C GLU A 440 -3.14 38.37 50.76
N GLU A 441 -1.93 37.91 51.15
CA GLU A 441 -1.41 36.55 50.90
C GLU A 441 -2.34 35.52 51.53
N LEU A 442 -2.86 35.73 52.76
CA LEU A 442 -3.78 34.82 53.39
C LEU A 442 -5.10 34.71 52.61
N ASN A 443 -5.67 35.83 52.18
CA ASN A 443 -6.89 35.82 51.39
C ASN A 443 -6.72 35.14 50.05
N GLU A 444 -5.61 35.37 49.33
CA GLU A 444 -5.29 34.66 48.09
C GLU A 444 -5.18 33.14 48.28
N ILE A 445 -4.48 32.71 49.34
CA ILE A 445 -4.30 31.32 49.66
C ILE A 445 -5.64 30.67 50.06
N MET A 446 -6.51 31.36 50.82
CA MET A 446 -7.83 30.86 51.19
C MET A 446 -8.73 30.68 49.96
N GLN A 447 -8.71 31.64 49.00
CA GLN A 447 -9.41 31.47 47.72
C GLN A 447 -8.85 30.28 46.92
N TYR A 448 -7.51 30.10 46.90
CA TYR A 448 -6.87 28.98 46.24
C TYR A 448 -7.26 27.63 46.89
N ILE A 449 -7.32 27.52 48.22
CA ILE A 449 -7.81 26.37 48.95
C ILE A 449 -9.24 26.06 48.59
N GLU A 450 -10.11 27.07 48.52
CA GLU A 450 -11.49 26.89 48.10
C GLU A 450 -11.60 26.35 46.67
N TYR A 451 -10.80 26.91 45.74
CA TYR A 451 -10.71 26.43 44.37
C TYR A 451 -10.24 24.97 44.30
N LEU A 452 -9.17 24.58 45.00
CA LEU A 452 -8.66 23.21 45.02
C LEU A 452 -9.67 22.22 45.61
N ASN A 453 -10.34 22.60 46.69
CA ASN A 453 -11.44 21.82 47.27
C ASN A 453 -12.59 21.66 46.29
N SER A 454 -12.92 22.69 45.53
CA SER A 454 -13.99 22.60 44.51
C SER A 454 -13.65 21.63 43.37
N ILE A 455 -12.38 21.47 43.01
CA ILE A 455 -11.91 20.49 42.02
C ILE A 455 -12.08 19.07 42.58
N LEU A 456 -11.70 18.85 43.84
CA LEU A 456 -11.81 17.53 44.48
C LEU A 456 -13.25 17.09 44.74
N ALA A 457 -14.17 18.03 44.93
CA ALA A 457 -15.60 17.76 45.21
C ALA A 457 -16.43 17.49 43.95
N ASP A 458 -15.96 17.95 42.77
CA ASP A 458 -16.73 17.90 41.52
C ASP A 458 -15.91 17.30 40.37
N GLU A 459 -16.30 16.10 39.94
CA GLU A 459 -15.65 15.40 38.83
C GLU A 459 -15.69 16.20 37.52
N MET A 460 -16.76 16.97 37.27
CA MET A 460 -16.84 17.80 36.06
C MET A 460 -15.81 18.92 36.06
N LYS A 461 -15.52 19.51 37.23
CA LYS A 461 -14.44 20.50 37.36
C LYS A 461 -13.07 19.87 37.18
N LEU A 462 -12.86 18.67 37.74
CA LEU A 462 -11.63 17.92 37.54
C LEU A 462 -11.39 17.64 36.05
N LEU A 463 -12.41 17.17 35.31
CA LEU A 463 -12.36 16.97 33.87
C LEU A 463 -12.15 18.30 33.11
N GLY A 464 -12.71 19.41 33.61
CA GLY A 464 -12.49 20.74 33.08
C GLY A 464 -11.02 21.13 33.10
N VAL A 465 -10.33 20.90 34.22
CA VAL A 465 -8.88 21.16 34.37
C VAL A 465 -8.07 20.32 33.36
N ILE A 466 -8.39 19.03 33.21
CA ILE A 466 -7.71 18.16 32.24
C ILE A 466 -7.90 18.69 30.81
N LYS A 467 -9.11 19.12 30.48
CA LYS A 467 -9.45 19.68 29.15
C LYS A 467 -8.69 20.97 28.88
N GLU A 468 -8.63 21.90 29.84
CA GLU A 468 -7.87 23.15 29.72
C GLU A 468 -6.37 22.87 29.49
N GLU A 469 -5.81 21.93 30.23
CA GLU A 469 -4.40 21.54 30.09
C GLU A 469 -4.09 20.92 28.71
N LEU A 470 -5.00 20.06 28.19
CA LEU A 470 -4.88 19.51 26.84
C LEU A 470 -4.97 20.59 25.77
N ILE A 471 -5.87 21.59 25.92
CA ILE A 471 -5.99 22.73 25.01
C ILE A 471 -4.70 23.56 25.04
N GLU A 472 -4.14 23.82 26.24
CA GLU A 472 -2.86 24.52 26.38
C GLU A 472 -1.74 23.80 25.60
N ILE A 473 -1.62 22.48 25.74
CA ILE A 473 -0.62 21.68 25.03
C ILE A 473 -0.86 21.73 23.52
N LYS A 474 -2.09 21.57 23.06
CA LYS A 474 -2.44 21.72 21.65
C LYS A 474 -2.00 23.08 21.10
N SER A 475 -2.31 24.16 21.80
CA SER A 475 -1.96 25.52 21.34
C SER A 475 -0.46 25.76 21.24
N LYS A 476 0.36 25.06 22.05
CA LYS A 476 1.82 25.24 22.10
C LYS A 476 2.60 24.35 21.14
N TYR A 477 2.12 23.15 20.86
CA TYR A 477 2.90 22.09 20.20
C TYR A 477 2.25 21.49 18.96
N ASN A 478 0.99 21.83 18.65
CA ASN A 478 0.35 21.29 17.46
C ASN A 478 1.00 21.84 16.19
N ASP A 479 1.11 20.97 15.20
CA ASP A 479 1.56 21.26 13.84
C ASP A 479 0.58 20.64 12.82
N GLU A 480 0.78 20.93 11.55
CA GLU A 480 -0.03 20.37 10.48
C GLU A 480 0.23 18.85 10.30
N ARG A 481 -0.78 18.16 9.82
CA ARG A 481 -0.68 16.75 9.42
C ARG A 481 0.33 16.59 8.26
N ARG A 482 1.24 15.64 8.39
CA ARG A 482 2.24 15.32 7.37
C ARG A 482 1.75 14.26 6.40
N THR A 483 1.07 13.23 6.90
CA THR A 483 0.59 12.09 6.11
C THR A 483 -0.74 12.40 5.45
N GLU A 484 -0.82 12.30 4.14
CA GLU A 484 -2.05 12.42 3.37
C GLU A 484 -2.88 11.13 3.46
N ILE A 485 -4.22 11.24 3.52
CA ILE A 485 -5.12 10.09 3.50
C ILE A 485 -5.99 10.18 2.25
N GLN A 486 -5.69 9.35 1.26
CA GLN A 486 -6.44 9.30 0.01
C GLN A 486 -7.55 8.24 0.10
N LYS A 487 -8.70 8.55 -0.52
CA LYS A 487 -9.72 7.52 -0.76
C LYS A 487 -9.15 6.54 -1.79
N VAL A 488 -9.31 5.23 -1.56
CA VAL A 488 -9.07 4.26 -2.63
C VAL A 488 -10.14 4.53 -3.70
N VAL A 489 -9.74 5.18 -4.76
CA VAL A 489 -10.31 4.94 -6.06
C VAL A 489 -9.82 3.52 -6.38
N ASN A 490 -10.72 2.58 -6.64
CA ASN A 490 -10.48 1.15 -6.92
C ASN A 490 -9.05 0.90 -7.37
N GLU A 491 -8.42 -0.19 -6.87
CA GLU A 491 -7.05 -0.55 -7.31
C GLU A 491 -6.99 -0.23 -8.79
N ILE A 492 -6.23 0.80 -9.18
CA ILE A 492 -6.05 1.15 -10.58
C ILE A 492 -5.35 -0.07 -11.16
N ASP A 493 -6.09 -0.92 -11.82
CA ASP A 493 -5.49 -2.02 -12.57
C ASP A 493 -4.57 -1.35 -13.61
N ILE A 494 -3.44 -1.97 -13.89
CA ILE A 494 -2.51 -1.50 -14.94
C ILE A 494 -3.28 -1.27 -16.25
N GLU A 495 -4.40 -1.97 -16.41
CA GLU A 495 -5.35 -1.84 -17.51
C GLU A 495 -5.97 -0.45 -17.62
N ASP A 496 -6.34 0.18 -16.51
CA ASP A 496 -6.97 1.53 -16.49
C ASP A 496 -6.00 2.65 -16.94
N LEU A 497 -4.71 2.34 -17.07
CA LEU A 497 -3.67 3.28 -17.49
C LEU A 497 -3.22 3.09 -18.95
N ILE A 498 -3.73 2.06 -19.62
CA ILE A 498 -3.42 1.74 -21.01
C ILE A 498 -4.64 2.14 -21.83
N GLN A 499 -4.45 2.99 -22.83
CA GLN A 499 -5.52 3.34 -23.73
C GLN A 499 -6.07 2.09 -24.41
N GLU A 500 -7.38 1.89 -24.36
CA GLU A 500 -8.03 0.81 -25.08
C GLU A 500 -8.03 1.15 -26.57
N GLU A 501 -7.34 0.35 -27.36
CA GLU A 501 -7.24 0.49 -28.81
C GLU A 501 -7.24 -0.88 -29.48
N ASP A 502 -7.70 -0.92 -30.71
CA ASP A 502 -7.61 -2.14 -31.51
C ASP A 502 -6.19 -2.32 -32.04
N VAL A 503 -5.67 -3.51 -31.88
CA VAL A 503 -4.30 -3.86 -32.27
C VAL A 503 -4.26 -5.12 -33.12
N VAL A 504 -3.32 -5.13 -34.06
CA VAL A 504 -2.99 -6.30 -34.86
C VAL A 504 -1.78 -6.97 -34.26
N ILE A 505 -1.96 -8.19 -33.79
CA ILE A 505 -0.89 -9.04 -33.30
C ILE A 505 -0.47 -9.96 -34.43
N THR A 506 0.81 -9.98 -34.78
CA THR A 506 1.39 -10.85 -35.78
C THR A 506 2.38 -11.81 -35.13
N LEU A 507 2.29 -13.09 -35.45
CA LEU A 507 3.20 -14.12 -35.01
C LEU A 507 3.77 -14.87 -36.21
N THR A 508 5.10 -15.00 -36.30
CA THR A 508 5.77 -15.74 -37.36
C THR A 508 5.99 -17.22 -36.97
N ASN A 509 6.18 -18.08 -37.96
CA ASN A 509 6.53 -19.49 -37.76
C ASN A 509 7.80 -19.69 -36.92
N SER A 510 8.77 -18.79 -37.03
CA SER A 510 9.99 -18.77 -36.19
C SER A 510 9.75 -18.19 -34.78
N GLY A 511 8.51 -17.86 -34.42
CA GLY A 511 8.14 -17.38 -33.09
C GLY A 511 8.42 -15.91 -32.82
N TYR A 512 8.51 -15.04 -33.83
CA TYR A 512 8.58 -13.59 -33.62
C TYR A 512 7.19 -13.00 -33.54
N ILE A 513 6.92 -12.28 -32.44
CA ILE A 513 5.63 -11.66 -32.16
C ILE A 513 5.77 -10.15 -32.05
N LYS A 514 4.79 -9.41 -32.52
CA LYS A 514 4.66 -7.98 -32.34
C LYS A 514 3.22 -7.56 -32.33
N ARG A 515 2.98 -6.38 -31.79
CA ARG A 515 1.71 -5.67 -31.81
C ARG A 515 1.88 -4.38 -32.61
N ILE A 516 0.84 -3.99 -33.34
CA ILE A 516 0.79 -2.75 -34.11
C ILE A 516 -0.64 -2.22 -34.00
N SER A 517 -0.85 -0.89 -33.90
CA SER A 517 -2.19 -0.31 -33.98
C SER A 517 -2.89 -0.70 -35.27
N ALA A 518 -4.17 -1.06 -35.20
CA ALA A 518 -4.95 -1.50 -36.37
C ALA A 518 -5.05 -0.44 -37.45
N ASP A 519 -4.95 0.84 -37.11
CA ASP A 519 -5.01 1.99 -38.06
C ASP A 519 -3.84 2.05 -39.03
N THR A 520 -2.78 1.29 -38.77
CA THR A 520 -1.59 1.22 -39.66
C THR A 520 -1.86 0.42 -40.95
N TYR A 521 -2.93 -0.40 -41.00
CA TYR A 521 -3.28 -1.23 -42.15
C TYR A 521 -4.48 -0.67 -42.95
N SER A 522 -4.26 0.01 -44.05
CA SER A 522 -5.33 0.48 -44.96
C SER A 522 -5.74 -0.59 -45.98
N ALA A 523 -7.04 -0.68 -46.30
CA ALA A 523 -7.61 -1.58 -47.33
C ALA A 523 -7.10 -1.25 -48.74
N GLN A 524 -6.66 -2.26 -49.50
CA GLN A 524 -6.23 -2.13 -50.92
C GLN A 524 -7.23 -2.76 -51.88
N ARG A 525 -7.34 -2.16 -53.09
CA ARG A 525 -8.20 -2.68 -54.16
C ARG A 525 -7.63 -3.93 -54.81
N ARG A 526 -8.50 -4.77 -55.44
CA ARG A 526 -8.21 -5.99 -56.16
C ARG A 526 -7.05 -5.80 -57.18
N GLY A 527 -5.98 -6.65 -57.06
CA GLY A 527 -4.84 -6.61 -58.00
C GLY A 527 -3.70 -5.68 -57.57
N GLY A 528 -3.75 -5.08 -56.39
CA GLY A 528 -2.64 -4.31 -55.82
C GLY A 528 -1.43 -5.17 -55.49
N ARG A 529 -0.24 -4.58 -55.48
CA ARG A 529 0.97 -5.18 -54.92
C ARG A 529 0.82 -5.05 -53.38
N GLY A 530 0.63 -6.16 -52.67
CA GLY A 530 0.45 -6.20 -51.20
C GLY A 530 1.44 -5.28 -50.46
N ILE A 531 1.10 -4.91 -49.23
CA ILE A 531 1.96 -4.12 -48.35
C ILE A 531 2.80 -5.11 -47.53
N GLN A 532 4.10 -4.91 -47.46
CA GLN A 532 4.98 -5.73 -46.64
C GLN A 532 4.66 -5.51 -45.13
N ALA A 533 4.08 -6.51 -44.51
CA ALA A 533 3.65 -6.46 -43.12
C ALA A 533 4.80 -6.64 -42.12
N MET A 534 5.88 -7.29 -42.51
CA MET A 534 7.02 -7.61 -41.67
C MET A 534 8.25 -7.96 -42.52
N THR A 535 9.44 -7.60 -42.05
CA THR A 535 10.70 -8.11 -42.62
C THR A 535 11.04 -9.42 -41.95
N THR A 536 10.92 -10.52 -42.66
CA THR A 536 11.27 -11.85 -42.19
C THR A 536 12.69 -12.26 -42.62
N LYS A 537 13.29 -13.28 -41.98
CA LYS A 537 14.48 -13.96 -42.49
C LYS A 537 14.10 -14.82 -43.71
N GLU A 538 15.08 -15.25 -44.51
CA GLU A 538 14.84 -15.99 -45.75
C GLU A 538 13.92 -17.23 -45.60
N ASP A 539 13.84 -17.84 -44.38
CA ASP A 539 13.03 -19.04 -44.13
C ASP A 539 11.87 -18.80 -43.13
N ASP A 540 11.51 -17.53 -42.78
CA ASP A 540 10.48 -17.20 -41.81
C ASP A 540 9.28 -16.51 -42.46
N PHE A 541 8.06 -16.86 -42.05
CA PHE A 541 6.82 -16.26 -42.58
C PHE A 541 5.80 -16.01 -41.44
N VAL A 542 4.87 -15.07 -41.67
CA VAL A 542 3.79 -14.78 -40.73
C VAL A 542 2.78 -15.92 -40.74
N GLU A 543 2.57 -16.57 -39.63
CA GLU A 543 1.69 -17.73 -39.49
C GLU A 543 0.32 -17.34 -38.89
N ASN A 544 0.31 -16.43 -37.93
CA ASN A 544 -0.91 -15.98 -37.27
C ASN A 544 -1.02 -14.45 -37.29
N VAL A 545 -2.21 -13.94 -37.65
CA VAL A 545 -2.60 -12.55 -37.54
C VAL A 545 -3.89 -12.48 -36.72
N LEU A 546 -3.94 -11.63 -35.73
CA LEU A 546 -5.04 -11.52 -34.80
C LEU A 546 -5.36 -10.04 -34.56
N ILE A 547 -6.61 -9.65 -34.67
CA ILE A 547 -7.09 -8.31 -34.33
C ILE A 547 -7.81 -8.41 -32.99
N THR A 548 -7.46 -7.55 -32.04
CA THR A 548 -8.02 -7.60 -30.68
C THR A 548 -7.80 -6.26 -29.97
N SER A 549 -8.56 -5.99 -28.89
CA SER A 549 -8.31 -4.85 -28.01
C SER A 549 -7.04 -5.07 -27.17
N THR A 550 -6.34 -3.98 -26.85
CA THR A 550 -5.19 -3.96 -25.91
C THR A 550 -5.49 -4.65 -24.60
N HIS A 551 -6.73 -4.61 -24.12
CA HIS A 551 -7.18 -5.18 -22.83
C HIS A 551 -7.57 -6.66 -22.88
N SER A 552 -7.64 -7.26 -24.07
CA SER A 552 -8.05 -8.67 -24.22
C SER A 552 -7.02 -9.66 -23.72
N ASP A 553 -7.49 -10.79 -23.15
CA ASP A 553 -6.66 -11.94 -22.82
C ASP A 553 -6.27 -12.70 -24.11
N VAL A 554 -4.98 -12.84 -24.32
CA VAL A 554 -4.40 -13.60 -25.43
C VAL A 554 -3.91 -14.93 -24.91
N LEU A 555 -4.50 -16.02 -25.42
CA LEU A 555 -4.12 -17.39 -25.12
C LEU A 555 -3.25 -17.98 -26.23
N PHE A 556 -2.11 -18.48 -25.87
CA PHE A 556 -1.16 -19.15 -26.77
C PHE A 556 -1.20 -20.65 -26.55
N PHE A 557 -1.65 -21.38 -27.57
CA PHE A 557 -1.68 -22.85 -27.54
C PHE A 557 -0.51 -23.40 -28.35
N THR A 558 0.20 -24.35 -27.80
CA THR A 558 1.38 -24.93 -28.43
C THR A 558 1.07 -26.26 -29.12
N ASN A 559 1.92 -26.64 -30.09
CA ASN A 559 1.85 -27.94 -30.75
C ASN A 559 1.93 -29.13 -29.77
N LYS A 560 2.54 -28.90 -28.57
CA LYS A 560 2.60 -29.90 -27.48
C LYS A 560 1.34 -29.94 -26.59
N GLY A 561 0.29 -29.18 -26.94
CA GLY A 561 -0.97 -29.16 -26.21
C GLY A 561 -0.95 -28.37 -24.90
N ARG A 562 -0.03 -27.44 -24.72
CA ARG A 562 0.03 -26.52 -23.57
C ARG A 562 -0.63 -25.18 -23.93
N VAL A 563 -1.05 -24.44 -22.90
CA VAL A 563 -1.62 -23.10 -23.04
C VAL A 563 -0.95 -22.12 -22.10
N TYR A 564 -0.62 -20.92 -22.61
CA TYR A 564 -0.08 -19.78 -21.89
C TYR A 564 -1.01 -18.58 -22.09
N LYS A 565 -1.01 -17.65 -21.13
CA LYS A 565 -1.87 -16.46 -21.16
C LYS A 565 -1.03 -15.19 -21.00
N LYS A 566 -1.37 -14.18 -21.80
CA LYS A 566 -0.87 -12.81 -21.70
C LYS A 566 -1.97 -11.82 -22.03
N ARG A 567 -1.91 -10.59 -21.49
CA ARG A 567 -2.73 -9.49 -21.97
C ARG A 567 -2.16 -8.95 -23.29
N ALA A 568 -3.01 -8.46 -24.20
CA ALA A 568 -2.55 -7.95 -25.49
C ALA A 568 -1.56 -6.78 -25.35
N TYR A 569 -1.74 -5.90 -24.35
CA TYR A 569 -0.80 -4.81 -24.06
C TYR A 569 0.57 -5.27 -23.57
N GLU A 570 0.72 -6.50 -23.03
CA GLU A 570 2.02 -7.06 -22.66
C GLU A 570 2.87 -7.48 -23.87
N ILE A 571 2.27 -7.56 -25.05
CA ILE A 571 2.97 -7.86 -26.31
C ILE A 571 3.67 -6.59 -26.78
N PRO A 572 4.98 -6.64 -27.08
CA PRO A 572 5.74 -5.45 -27.47
C PRO A 572 5.20 -4.77 -28.72
N ASP A 573 5.02 -3.46 -28.64
CA ASP A 573 4.72 -2.62 -29.80
C ASP A 573 5.93 -2.50 -30.71
N ALA A 574 5.74 -2.54 -32.03
CA ALA A 574 6.83 -2.45 -32.98
C ALA A 574 6.35 -1.88 -34.32
N GLY A 575 7.23 -1.10 -34.96
CA GLY A 575 6.92 -0.52 -36.26
C GLY A 575 6.54 -1.57 -37.31
N ARG A 576 5.80 -1.14 -38.36
CA ARG A 576 5.28 -2.01 -39.42
C ARG A 576 6.29 -2.98 -40.04
N THR A 577 7.50 -2.53 -40.34
CA THR A 577 8.56 -3.35 -40.93
C THR A 577 9.46 -4.04 -39.93
N ALA A 578 9.30 -3.75 -38.64
CA ALA A 578 10.11 -4.36 -37.56
C ALA A 578 9.84 -5.85 -37.42
N LYS A 579 10.87 -6.61 -37.05
CA LYS A 579 10.81 -8.07 -36.88
C LYS A 579 10.01 -8.51 -35.65
N GLY A 580 9.83 -7.62 -34.65
CA GLY A 580 9.22 -7.96 -33.38
C GLY A 580 10.16 -8.70 -32.41
N THR A 581 9.61 -9.20 -31.31
CA THR A 581 10.32 -9.88 -30.24
C THR A 581 10.07 -11.38 -30.31
N ASN A 582 11.08 -12.20 -30.00
CA ASN A 582 10.87 -13.66 -29.97
C ASN A 582 9.97 -14.02 -28.79
N ILE A 583 8.98 -14.90 -29.05
CA ILE A 583 7.95 -15.30 -28.08
C ILE A 583 8.53 -16.01 -26.84
N ILE A 584 9.72 -16.61 -26.96
CA ILE A 584 10.45 -17.20 -25.83
C ILE A 584 10.77 -16.14 -24.73
N ASN A 585 10.89 -14.88 -25.11
CA ASN A 585 11.08 -13.77 -24.15
C ASN A 585 9.78 -13.35 -23.47
N LEU A 586 8.64 -13.73 -24.01
CA LEU A 586 7.30 -13.39 -23.49
C LEU A 586 6.72 -14.50 -22.61
N ILE A 587 6.85 -15.75 -23.05
CA ILE A 587 6.32 -16.93 -22.37
C ILE A 587 7.39 -18.03 -22.29
N PRO A 588 7.43 -18.82 -21.20
CA PRO A 588 8.45 -19.87 -20.99
C PRO A 588 8.11 -21.15 -21.78
N ILE A 589 8.32 -21.14 -23.10
CA ILE A 589 8.17 -22.32 -23.96
C ILE A 589 9.43 -23.17 -23.97
N GLU A 590 9.28 -24.50 -24.16
CA GLU A 590 10.36 -25.47 -24.26
C GLU A 590 11.04 -25.38 -25.63
N GLN A 591 12.26 -25.98 -25.78
CA GLN A 591 13.11 -25.83 -26.96
C GLN A 591 12.44 -26.32 -28.27
N ASP A 592 11.56 -27.34 -28.21
CA ASP A 592 10.88 -27.93 -29.37
C ASP A 592 9.38 -27.60 -29.39
N GLU A 593 8.97 -26.56 -28.64
CA GLU A 593 7.61 -26.13 -28.53
C GLU A 593 7.36 -24.91 -29.41
N ARG A 594 6.33 -24.91 -30.23
CA ARG A 594 5.91 -23.79 -31.10
C ARG A 594 4.46 -23.48 -30.87
N ILE A 595 4.09 -22.22 -31.12
CA ILE A 595 2.71 -21.78 -31.02
C ILE A 595 1.93 -22.20 -32.27
N GLU A 596 0.81 -22.91 -32.09
CA GLU A 596 -0.03 -23.42 -33.17
C GLU A 596 -1.32 -22.60 -33.30
N THR A 597 -1.85 -22.09 -32.19
CA THR A 597 -3.06 -21.28 -32.20
C THR A 597 -2.95 -20.17 -31.18
N VAL A 598 -3.31 -18.95 -31.60
CA VAL A 598 -3.49 -17.80 -30.72
C VAL A 598 -4.97 -17.45 -30.69
N LEU A 599 -5.54 -17.28 -29.52
CA LEU A 599 -6.96 -16.93 -29.33
C LEU A 599 -7.06 -15.76 -28.38
N THR A 600 -8.03 -14.87 -28.64
CA THR A 600 -8.47 -13.86 -27.69
C THR A 600 -9.74 -14.30 -27.00
N ILE A 601 -9.83 -14.02 -25.72
CA ILE A 601 -11.04 -14.17 -24.93
C ILE A 601 -11.41 -12.77 -24.44
N ALA A 602 -12.53 -12.24 -24.92
CA ALA A 602 -13.10 -11.04 -24.35
C ALA A 602 -13.63 -11.34 -22.93
N ASP A 603 -13.51 -10.39 -22.00
CA ASP A 603 -13.90 -10.56 -20.59
C ASP A 603 -15.39 -10.94 -20.41
N GLU A 604 -16.22 -10.72 -21.41
CA GLU A 604 -17.66 -11.05 -21.44
C GLU A 604 -17.95 -12.53 -21.67
N ILE A 605 -17.03 -13.30 -22.26
CA ILE A 605 -17.22 -14.72 -22.58
C ILE A 605 -16.74 -15.62 -21.42
N ARG A 606 -17.54 -15.66 -20.34
CA ARG A 606 -17.22 -16.51 -19.17
C ARG A 606 -17.82 -17.92 -19.22
N GLU A 607 -18.75 -18.18 -20.13
CA GLU A 607 -19.40 -19.48 -20.32
C GLU A 607 -19.14 -20.02 -21.73
N GLY A 608 -18.76 -21.27 -21.82
CA GLY A 608 -18.47 -21.96 -23.08
C GLY A 608 -17.40 -23.03 -22.96
N TYR A 609 -16.96 -23.52 -24.11
CA TYR A 609 -16.00 -24.61 -24.24
C TYR A 609 -14.86 -24.23 -25.16
N LEU A 610 -13.67 -24.74 -24.88
CA LEU A 610 -12.58 -24.82 -25.85
C LEU A 610 -12.67 -26.12 -26.57
N PHE A 611 -12.92 -26.03 -27.89
CA PHE A 611 -12.94 -27.16 -28.80
C PHE A 611 -11.58 -27.27 -29.49
N MET A 612 -10.90 -28.40 -29.36
CA MET A 612 -9.52 -28.64 -29.81
C MET A 612 -9.49 -29.76 -30.81
N ALA A 613 -8.68 -29.58 -31.85
CA ALA A 613 -8.44 -30.66 -32.83
C ALA A 613 -6.93 -30.94 -32.97
N THR A 614 -6.56 -32.20 -33.25
CA THR A 614 -5.18 -32.60 -33.51
C THR A 614 -4.96 -32.97 -34.97
N LYS A 615 -3.71 -32.93 -35.43
CA LYS A 615 -3.34 -33.28 -36.81
C LYS A 615 -3.69 -34.72 -37.18
N LYS A 616 -3.69 -35.65 -36.21
CA LYS A 616 -4.13 -37.06 -36.42
C LYS A 616 -5.64 -37.27 -36.28
N GLY A 617 -6.44 -36.20 -36.30
CA GLY A 617 -7.88 -36.23 -36.35
C GLY A 617 -8.56 -36.62 -35.03
N LEU A 618 -7.94 -36.30 -33.88
CA LEU A 618 -8.61 -36.34 -32.58
C LEU A 618 -9.22 -34.96 -32.24
N VAL A 619 -10.35 -34.99 -31.54
CA VAL A 619 -11.00 -33.77 -31.02
C VAL A 619 -11.36 -33.91 -29.58
N LYS A 620 -11.40 -32.78 -28.91
CA LYS A 620 -11.69 -32.65 -27.48
C LYS A 620 -12.46 -31.37 -27.19
N LYS A 621 -13.43 -31.47 -26.27
CA LYS A 621 -14.19 -30.36 -25.75
C LYS A 621 -13.93 -30.20 -24.25
N THR A 622 -13.49 -29.00 -23.80
CA THR A 622 -13.18 -28.72 -22.39
C THR A 622 -13.82 -27.40 -21.99
N HIS A 623 -14.45 -27.33 -20.82
CA HIS A 623 -15.12 -26.13 -20.33
C HIS A 623 -14.12 -25.00 -20.07
N LEU A 624 -14.46 -23.73 -20.39
CA LEU A 624 -13.58 -22.55 -20.20
C LEU A 624 -13.19 -22.33 -18.74
N SER A 625 -14.06 -22.67 -17.78
CA SER A 625 -13.77 -22.58 -16.37
C SER A 625 -12.53 -23.37 -15.91
N GLU A 626 -12.16 -24.45 -16.61
CA GLU A 626 -10.96 -25.24 -16.36
C GLU A 626 -9.65 -24.44 -16.62
N PHE A 627 -9.73 -23.32 -17.35
CA PHE A 627 -8.62 -22.45 -17.73
C PHE A 627 -8.60 -21.10 -16.99
N LYS A 628 -9.49 -20.89 -16.00
CA LYS A 628 -9.62 -19.63 -15.25
C LYS A 628 -8.33 -19.22 -14.53
N ASN A 629 -7.60 -20.20 -13.95
CA ASN A 629 -6.39 -19.97 -13.17
C ASN A 629 -5.15 -20.47 -13.93
N LEU A 630 -4.73 -19.74 -14.97
CA LEU A 630 -3.51 -20.04 -15.71
C LEU A 630 -2.28 -19.55 -14.95
N ARG A 631 -1.36 -20.49 -14.63
CA ARG A 631 -0.08 -20.17 -14.00
C ARG A 631 0.91 -19.65 -15.04
N LYS A 632 1.90 -18.84 -14.62
CA LYS A 632 2.94 -18.31 -15.51
C LYS A 632 3.70 -19.39 -16.30
N ASN A 633 3.80 -20.62 -15.78
CA ASN A 633 4.47 -21.75 -16.43
C ASN A 633 3.57 -22.51 -17.42
N GLY A 634 2.41 -21.98 -17.75
CA GLY A 634 1.44 -22.63 -18.63
C GLY A 634 0.71 -23.82 -17.97
N LEU A 635 -0.31 -24.32 -18.65
CA LEU A 635 -1.09 -25.50 -18.25
C LEU A 635 -1.21 -26.46 -19.45
N ILE A 636 -1.38 -27.76 -19.16
CA ILE A 636 -1.75 -28.78 -20.18
C ILE A 636 -3.21 -28.52 -20.56
N ALA A 637 -3.45 -28.20 -21.84
CA ALA A 637 -4.78 -28.06 -22.43
C ALA A 637 -5.32 -29.38 -23.00
N ILE A 638 -4.46 -30.20 -23.59
CA ILE A 638 -4.77 -31.51 -24.13
C ILE A 638 -3.55 -32.45 -24.01
N SER A 639 -3.74 -33.70 -23.63
CA SER A 639 -2.69 -34.72 -23.65
C SER A 639 -2.61 -35.37 -25.04
N LEU A 640 -1.52 -35.11 -25.76
CA LEU A 640 -1.32 -35.64 -27.11
C LEU A 640 -0.83 -37.07 -27.07
N ARG A 641 -1.15 -37.85 -28.10
CA ARG A 641 -0.60 -39.19 -28.34
C ARG A 641 0.77 -39.07 -29.00
N GLU A 642 1.55 -40.11 -28.95
CA GLU A 642 2.88 -40.16 -29.56
C GLU A 642 2.86 -39.79 -31.05
N GLY A 643 3.66 -38.81 -31.44
CA GLY A 643 3.75 -38.30 -32.80
C GLY A 643 2.50 -37.53 -33.29
N ASP A 644 1.61 -37.05 -32.39
CA ASP A 644 0.50 -36.16 -32.72
C ASP A 644 0.79 -34.74 -32.26
N GLU A 645 0.20 -33.78 -32.95
CA GLU A 645 0.32 -32.34 -32.62
C GLU A 645 -1.05 -31.71 -32.53
N LEU A 646 -1.19 -30.66 -31.70
CA LEU A 646 -2.37 -29.84 -31.68
C LEU A 646 -2.47 -29.09 -33.04
N LEU A 647 -3.65 -29.11 -33.66
CA LEU A 647 -3.90 -28.39 -34.93
C LEU A 647 -4.53 -27.01 -34.71
N LYS A 648 -5.62 -26.95 -33.98
CA LYS A 648 -6.39 -25.72 -33.78
C LYS A 648 -7.26 -25.80 -32.53
N VAL A 649 -7.53 -24.63 -31.98
CA VAL A 649 -8.45 -24.43 -30.85
C VAL A 649 -9.47 -23.37 -31.21
N LYS A 650 -10.75 -23.59 -30.89
CA LYS A 650 -11.84 -22.60 -31.04
C LYS A 650 -12.69 -22.55 -29.78
N VAL A 651 -13.28 -21.39 -29.54
CA VAL A 651 -14.28 -21.22 -28.47
C VAL A 651 -15.64 -21.57 -29.01
N THR A 652 -16.41 -22.42 -28.32
CA THR A 652 -17.77 -22.84 -28.68
C THR A 652 -18.74 -22.66 -27.52
N ARG A 653 -20.05 -22.65 -27.86
CA ARG A 653 -21.13 -22.52 -26.86
C ARG A 653 -21.75 -23.89 -26.45
N GLY A 654 -21.32 -25.00 -27.02
CA GLY A 654 -21.76 -26.37 -26.65
C GLY A 654 -22.70 -27.06 -27.64
N ASP A 655 -23.15 -26.39 -28.67
CA ASP A 655 -24.10 -26.89 -29.68
C ASP A 655 -23.67 -26.63 -31.15
N ALA A 656 -22.44 -26.18 -31.36
CA ALA A 656 -21.93 -25.83 -32.67
C ALA A 656 -21.70 -27.04 -33.57
N ASP A 657 -21.90 -26.86 -34.87
CA ASP A 657 -21.44 -27.79 -35.90
C ASP A 657 -19.96 -27.51 -36.21
N ILE A 658 -19.17 -28.57 -36.24
CA ILE A 658 -17.72 -28.51 -36.48
C ILE A 658 -17.43 -29.11 -37.86
N VAL A 659 -16.65 -28.35 -38.65
CA VAL A 659 -16.10 -28.88 -39.91
C VAL A 659 -14.59 -29.07 -39.77
N ILE A 660 -14.10 -30.25 -40.23
CA ILE A 660 -12.67 -30.57 -40.28
C ILE A 660 -12.33 -30.89 -41.73
N VAL A 661 -11.22 -30.33 -42.19
CA VAL A 661 -10.73 -30.48 -43.57
C VAL A 661 -9.36 -31.16 -43.51
N SER A 662 -9.15 -32.14 -44.41
CA SER A 662 -7.87 -32.84 -44.52
C SER A 662 -7.02 -32.29 -45.69
N GLU A 663 -5.72 -32.49 -45.63
CA GLU A 663 -4.73 -32.11 -46.63
C GLU A 663 -5.07 -32.68 -48.02
N HIS A 664 -5.62 -33.89 -48.08
CA HIS A 664 -6.07 -34.56 -49.30
C HIS A 664 -7.47 -34.14 -49.78
N GLY A 665 -8.00 -33.01 -49.25
CA GLY A 665 -9.21 -32.37 -49.78
C GLY A 665 -10.53 -33.07 -49.39
N ASN A 666 -10.59 -33.76 -48.25
CA ASN A 666 -11.82 -34.29 -47.67
C ASN A 666 -12.27 -33.41 -46.53
N ALA A 667 -13.60 -33.30 -46.31
CA ALA A 667 -14.18 -32.57 -45.18
C ALA A 667 -15.26 -33.41 -44.49
N ILE A 668 -15.33 -33.32 -43.17
CA ILE A 668 -16.39 -33.91 -42.34
C ILE A 668 -17.05 -32.79 -41.50
N LYS A 669 -18.39 -32.78 -41.49
CA LYS A 669 -19.23 -31.92 -40.65
C LYS A 669 -20.01 -32.72 -39.65
N PHE A 670 -19.87 -32.45 -38.33
CA PHE A 670 -20.56 -33.11 -37.23
C PHE A 670 -20.88 -32.13 -36.11
N ASN A 671 -21.87 -32.48 -35.26
CA ASN A 671 -22.19 -31.61 -34.12
C ASN A 671 -21.24 -31.83 -32.94
N GLU A 672 -20.85 -30.76 -32.25
CA GLU A 672 -19.96 -30.85 -31.09
C GLU A 672 -20.61 -31.60 -29.90
N GLN A 673 -21.95 -31.81 -29.89
CA GLN A 673 -22.63 -32.61 -28.87
C GLN A 673 -22.23 -34.09 -28.97
N ASP A 674 -21.78 -34.54 -30.13
CA ASP A 674 -21.22 -35.89 -30.30
C ASP A 674 -19.89 -36.04 -29.55
N VAL A 675 -19.30 -34.96 -29.06
CA VAL A 675 -18.08 -34.92 -28.25
C VAL A 675 -18.41 -34.54 -26.83
N ARG A 676 -18.33 -35.49 -25.91
CA ARG A 676 -18.53 -35.21 -24.48
C ARG A 676 -17.51 -34.19 -23.94
N ALA A 677 -17.88 -33.36 -23.00
CA ALA A 677 -16.95 -32.51 -22.27
C ALA A 677 -15.96 -33.37 -21.46
N MET A 678 -14.67 -32.99 -21.49
CA MET A 678 -13.58 -33.75 -20.90
C MET A 678 -12.64 -32.79 -20.13
N GLY A 679 -12.03 -33.31 -19.06
CA GLY A 679 -11.02 -32.53 -18.30
C GLY A 679 -9.74 -32.27 -19.12
N ARG A 680 -8.93 -31.33 -18.70
CA ARG A 680 -7.74 -30.85 -19.44
C ARG A 680 -6.75 -31.92 -19.86
N THR A 681 -6.51 -32.90 -19.03
CA THR A 681 -5.54 -33.99 -19.28
C THR A 681 -6.04 -35.11 -20.17
N ALA A 682 -7.25 -35.06 -20.75
CA ALA A 682 -7.75 -36.06 -21.68
C ALA A 682 -7.14 -35.90 -23.08
N ALA A 683 -6.96 -36.99 -23.82
CA ALA A 683 -6.40 -37.00 -25.18
C ALA A 683 -7.47 -36.76 -26.28
N GLY A 684 -8.77 -36.80 -25.97
CA GLY A 684 -9.83 -36.60 -26.94
C GLY A 684 -10.36 -37.90 -27.58
N VAL A 685 -11.23 -37.74 -28.57
CA VAL A 685 -11.92 -38.79 -29.33
C VAL A 685 -11.73 -38.60 -30.83
N LYS A 686 -11.89 -39.64 -31.63
CA LYS A 686 -11.70 -39.62 -33.09
C LYS A 686 -12.79 -38.73 -33.76
N SER A 687 -12.39 -37.77 -34.57
CA SER A 687 -13.28 -36.90 -35.32
C SER A 687 -13.43 -37.33 -36.78
N MET A 688 -12.34 -37.69 -37.43
CA MET A 688 -12.24 -38.07 -38.83
C MET A 688 -11.36 -39.33 -38.99
N ASN A 689 -11.66 -40.15 -39.95
CA ASN A 689 -10.83 -41.31 -40.32
C ASN A 689 -9.90 -40.89 -41.44
N LEU A 690 -8.72 -40.43 -41.09
CA LEU A 690 -7.66 -40.05 -42.00
C LEU A 690 -7.00 -41.33 -42.55
N ARG A 691 -6.66 -41.34 -43.86
CA ARG A 691 -5.99 -42.45 -44.53
C ARG A 691 -4.50 -42.21 -44.49
N ASP A 692 -3.76 -43.26 -44.27
CA ASP A 692 -2.31 -43.44 -44.22
C ASP A 692 -1.45 -42.15 -43.96
N ASP A 693 -1.17 -41.34 -44.99
CA ASP A 693 -0.35 -40.11 -44.91
C ASP A 693 -1.16 -38.84 -44.89
N ASP A 694 -2.51 -38.87 -44.76
CA ASP A 694 -3.37 -37.69 -44.69
C ASP A 694 -3.40 -37.09 -43.29
N ILE A 695 -3.40 -35.78 -43.20
CA ILE A 695 -3.50 -35.03 -41.94
C ILE A 695 -4.66 -34.05 -42.00
N ALA A 696 -5.21 -33.73 -40.84
CA ALA A 696 -6.13 -32.62 -40.72
C ALA A 696 -5.34 -31.27 -40.82
N VAL A 697 -5.84 -30.36 -41.68
CA VAL A 697 -5.21 -29.05 -41.92
C VAL A 697 -6.07 -27.88 -41.40
N CYS A 698 -7.35 -28.12 -41.13
CA CYS A 698 -8.24 -27.09 -40.60
C CYS A 698 -9.33 -27.69 -39.72
N MET A 699 -9.75 -26.98 -38.73
CA MET A 699 -10.95 -27.15 -37.94
C MET A 699 -11.61 -25.81 -37.74
N ASP A 700 -12.91 -25.67 -38.08
CA ASP A 700 -13.69 -24.46 -37.90
C ASP A 700 -15.14 -24.79 -37.47
N ILE A 701 -15.85 -23.75 -36.99
CA ILE A 701 -17.26 -23.83 -36.64
C ILE A 701 -18.08 -23.65 -37.94
N ALA A 702 -18.97 -24.57 -38.23
CA ALA A 702 -19.81 -24.54 -39.43
C ALA A 702 -21.14 -23.85 -39.11
N VAL A 703 -21.47 -22.79 -39.83
CA VAL A 703 -22.77 -22.11 -39.80
C VAL A 703 -23.43 -22.26 -41.14
N ASP A 704 -24.69 -22.71 -41.22
CA ASP A 704 -25.34 -23.20 -42.43
C ASP A 704 -25.55 -22.11 -43.52
N ASP A 705 -25.59 -20.84 -43.14
CA ASP A 705 -25.70 -19.67 -44.05
C ASP A 705 -24.36 -19.11 -44.49
N GLU A 706 -23.25 -19.76 -44.13
CA GLU A 706 -21.88 -19.37 -44.49
C GLU A 706 -21.26 -20.38 -45.48
N ASP A 707 -20.13 -19.94 -46.07
CA ASP A 707 -19.37 -20.74 -47.02
C ASP A 707 -18.12 -21.34 -46.43
N LEU A 708 -17.76 -22.55 -46.81
CA LEU A 708 -16.44 -23.11 -46.55
C LEU A 708 -15.48 -22.67 -47.66
N LEU A 709 -14.56 -21.78 -47.30
CA LEU A 709 -13.45 -21.35 -48.14
C LEU A 709 -12.33 -22.38 -48.01
N VAL A 710 -11.83 -22.89 -49.16
CA VAL A 710 -10.69 -23.85 -49.18
C VAL A 710 -9.62 -23.29 -50.09
N ILE A 711 -8.36 -23.32 -49.63
CA ILE A 711 -7.21 -22.79 -50.36
C ILE A 711 -6.09 -23.83 -50.45
N SER A 712 -5.49 -23.93 -51.61
CA SER A 712 -4.40 -24.84 -51.90
C SER A 712 -3.03 -24.13 -51.95
N GLU A 713 -1.94 -24.85 -51.86
CA GLU A 713 -0.58 -24.37 -51.76
C GLU A 713 -0.14 -23.51 -52.97
N ASN A 714 -0.68 -23.73 -54.16
CA ASN A 714 -0.35 -22.99 -55.36
C ASN A 714 -1.30 -21.76 -55.58
N GLY A 715 -1.97 -21.27 -54.55
CA GLY A 715 -2.75 -20.07 -54.57
C GLY A 715 -4.13 -20.18 -55.27
N PHE A 716 -4.65 -21.37 -55.43
CA PHE A 716 -6.02 -21.57 -55.89
C PHE A 716 -6.97 -21.77 -54.71
N GLY A 717 -8.18 -21.23 -54.85
CA GLY A 717 -9.19 -21.31 -53.82
C GLY A 717 -10.60 -21.19 -54.34
N LYS A 718 -11.56 -21.55 -53.51
CA LYS A 718 -12.98 -21.47 -53.78
C LYS A 718 -13.81 -21.36 -52.53
N ARG A 719 -15.03 -20.93 -52.65
CA ARG A 719 -16.07 -21.03 -51.62
C ARG A 719 -17.08 -22.10 -51.96
N THR A 720 -17.58 -22.82 -51.00
CA THR A 720 -18.66 -23.78 -51.15
C THR A 720 -19.66 -23.62 -50.02
N PRO A 721 -20.99 -23.45 -50.30
CA PRO A 721 -21.97 -23.27 -49.23
C PRO A 721 -21.98 -24.46 -48.25
N LEU A 722 -22.00 -24.18 -46.94
CA LEU A 722 -21.96 -25.23 -45.92
C LEU A 722 -23.18 -26.16 -45.88
N VAL A 723 -24.30 -25.73 -46.52
CA VAL A 723 -25.48 -26.59 -46.74
C VAL A 723 -25.18 -27.78 -47.66
N GLU A 724 -24.17 -27.71 -48.55
CA GLU A 724 -23.74 -28.84 -49.36
C GLU A 724 -23.06 -29.93 -48.55
N TYR A 725 -22.62 -29.68 -47.29
CA TYR A 725 -21.99 -30.64 -46.40
C TYR A 725 -23.02 -31.19 -45.43
N LYS A 726 -23.52 -32.40 -45.73
CA LYS A 726 -24.43 -33.09 -44.81
C LYS A 726 -23.76 -33.38 -43.51
N ARG A 727 -24.43 -33.14 -42.38
CA ARG A 727 -23.99 -33.56 -41.05
C ARG A 727 -23.79 -35.09 -41.03
N GLN A 728 -22.65 -35.53 -40.53
CA GLN A 728 -22.26 -36.93 -40.41
C GLN A 728 -21.92 -37.25 -38.93
N ASN A 729 -21.94 -38.55 -38.61
CA ASN A 729 -21.37 -38.98 -37.31
C ASN A 729 -19.85 -38.81 -37.36
N ARG A 730 -19.26 -38.36 -36.25
CA ARG A 730 -17.79 -38.26 -36.11
C ARG A 730 -17.09 -39.59 -36.39
N GLY A 731 -15.83 -39.55 -36.85
CA GLY A 731 -15.03 -40.76 -37.15
C GLY A 731 -15.22 -41.34 -38.55
N GLY A 732 -16.05 -40.71 -39.41
CA GLY A 732 -16.17 -41.05 -40.84
C GLY A 732 -14.99 -40.54 -41.67
N VAL A 733 -14.93 -40.97 -42.97
CA VAL A 733 -13.91 -40.52 -43.95
C VAL A 733 -14.18 -39.08 -44.44
N GLY A 734 -15.41 -38.59 -44.30
CA GLY A 734 -15.85 -37.32 -44.83
C GLY A 734 -16.24 -37.32 -46.30
N LEU A 735 -16.47 -36.13 -46.86
CA LEU A 735 -16.87 -35.90 -48.26
C LEU A 735 -15.73 -35.17 -48.98
N ILE A 736 -15.54 -35.40 -50.28
CA ILE A 736 -14.59 -34.66 -51.10
C ILE A 736 -15.03 -33.19 -51.11
N THR A 737 -14.18 -32.28 -50.66
CA THR A 737 -14.38 -30.83 -50.66
C THR A 737 -13.51 -30.12 -51.67
N TYR A 738 -12.37 -30.66 -52.07
CA TYR A 738 -11.46 -30.03 -53.02
C TYR A 738 -10.85 -31.06 -53.96
N LYS A 739 -10.78 -30.76 -55.23
CA LYS A 739 -10.16 -31.65 -56.25
C LYS A 739 -8.68 -31.28 -56.40
N ILE A 740 -7.82 -32.08 -55.84
CA ILE A 740 -6.37 -31.93 -55.89
C ILE A 740 -5.84 -32.31 -57.27
N SER A 741 -4.89 -31.56 -57.80
CA SER A 741 -4.14 -31.80 -59.02
C SER A 741 -2.75 -31.20 -58.92
N GLU A 742 -1.80 -31.61 -59.80
CA GLU A 742 -0.46 -31.00 -59.85
C GLU A 742 -0.51 -29.45 -59.98
N LYS A 743 -1.52 -28.91 -60.65
CA LYS A 743 -1.72 -27.50 -60.84
C LYS A 743 -2.10 -26.76 -59.54
N THR A 744 -2.89 -27.36 -58.70
CA THR A 744 -3.42 -26.76 -57.48
C THR A 744 -2.56 -27.03 -56.24
N GLY A 745 -1.89 -28.19 -56.22
CA GLY A 745 -1.23 -28.68 -55.05
C GLY A 745 -2.23 -29.17 -53.98
N LYS A 746 -1.75 -29.50 -52.76
CA LYS A 746 -2.52 -29.97 -51.63
C LYS A 746 -3.28 -28.80 -50.95
N VAL A 747 -4.26 -29.09 -50.14
CA VAL A 747 -4.97 -28.10 -49.33
C VAL A 747 -4.08 -27.64 -48.18
N VAL A 748 -3.84 -26.37 -48.08
CA VAL A 748 -3.04 -25.72 -46.99
C VAL A 748 -3.93 -25.21 -45.88
N GLY A 749 -5.11 -24.72 -46.18
CA GLY A 749 -6.00 -24.21 -45.20
C GLY A 749 -7.44 -24.06 -45.67
N ALA A 750 -8.33 -23.99 -44.74
CA ALA A 750 -9.75 -23.72 -44.96
C ALA A 750 -10.28 -22.84 -43.78
N THR A 751 -11.34 -22.10 -44.05
CA THR A 751 -12.07 -21.35 -43.03
C THR A 751 -13.50 -21.12 -43.44
N VAL A 752 -14.38 -21.02 -42.50
CA VAL A 752 -15.77 -20.67 -42.68
C VAL A 752 -15.90 -19.14 -42.76
N CYS A 753 -16.62 -18.60 -43.78
CA CYS A 753 -16.67 -17.18 -44.06
C CYS A 753 -18.00 -16.72 -44.67
N LYS A 754 -18.29 -15.43 -44.47
CA LYS A 754 -19.39 -14.71 -45.15
C LYS A 754 -18.87 -13.96 -46.39
N ALA A 755 -19.77 -13.62 -47.27
CA ALA A 755 -19.42 -12.86 -48.47
C ALA A 755 -18.85 -11.46 -48.16
N GLU A 756 -19.23 -10.90 -47.02
CA GLU A 756 -18.88 -9.56 -46.56
C GLU A 756 -17.51 -9.55 -45.84
N ASP A 757 -17.00 -10.70 -45.46
CA ASP A 757 -15.69 -10.82 -44.80
C ASP A 757 -14.55 -10.48 -45.79
N GLU A 758 -13.38 -10.23 -45.23
CA GLU A 758 -12.15 -10.07 -46.00
C GLU A 758 -11.16 -11.20 -45.65
N LEU A 759 -10.30 -11.47 -46.59
CA LEU A 759 -9.31 -12.55 -46.49
C LEU A 759 -7.93 -11.99 -46.71
N MET A 760 -7.03 -12.35 -45.79
CA MET A 760 -5.61 -12.11 -45.95
C MET A 760 -4.91 -13.44 -46.31
N LEU A 761 -4.18 -13.43 -47.43
CA LEU A 761 -3.34 -14.55 -47.87
C LEU A 761 -1.88 -14.17 -47.76
N ILE A 762 -1.08 -15.06 -47.22
CA ILE A 762 0.35 -14.82 -46.96
C ILE A 762 1.11 -15.96 -47.60
N ASN A 763 2.14 -15.65 -48.40
CA ASN A 763 3.03 -16.65 -49.01
C ASN A 763 4.27 -16.88 -48.15
N THR A 764 5.07 -17.88 -48.50
CA THR A 764 6.32 -18.24 -47.80
C THR A 764 7.37 -17.13 -47.82
N SER A 765 7.32 -16.20 -48.79
CA SER A 765 8.20 -15.02 -48.85
C SER A 765 7.72 -13.84 -48.01
N GLY A 766 6.65 -13.99 -47.20
CA GLY A 766 6.12 -12.93 -46.34
C GLY A 766 5.29 -11.87 -47.10
N VAL A 767 4.94 -12.09 -48.36
CA VAL A 767 4.08 -11.18 -49.11
C VAL A 767 2.63 -11.48 -48.74
N ALA A 768 1.92 -10.47 -48.27
CA ALA A 768 0.51 -10.56 -47.88
C ALA A 768 -0.39 -9.81 -48.91
N ILE A 769 -1.51 -10.41 -49.28
CA ILE A 769 -2.58 -9.75 -50.01
C ILE A 769 -3.87 -9.81 -49.23
N ARG A 770 -4.66 -8.73 -49.31
CA ARG A 770 -6.01 -8.64 -48.72
C ARG A 770 -7.02 -8.56 -49.86
N ILE A 771 -8.01 -9.44 -49.82
CA ILE A 771 -9.05 -9.55 -50.83
C ILE A 771 -10.42 -9.69 -50.17
N ASN A 772 -11.48 -9.19 -50.81
CA ASN A 772 -12.85 -9.42 -50.35
C ASN A 772 -13.24 -10.88 -50.58
N VAL A 773 -13.87 -11.52 -49.62
CA VAL A 773 -14.39 -12.89 -49.78
C VAL A 773 -15.43 -12.97 -50.91
N SER A 774 -16.22 -11.91 -51.13
CA SER A 774 -17.13 -11.78 -52.27
C SER A 774 -16.47 -12.01 -53.65
N ASP A 775 -15.16 -11.68 -53.77
CA ASP A 775 -14.42 -11.87 -55.04
C ASP A 775 -13.99 -13.31 -55.28
N VAL A 776 -14.16 -14.20 -54.33
CA VAL A 776 -13.84 -15.63 -54.45
C VAL A 776 -15.06 -16.36 -55.01
N SER A 777 -14.88 -17.12 -56.10
CA SER A 777 -15.97 -17.79 -56.78
C SER A 777 -16.61 -18.90 -55.89
N VAL A 778 -17.94 -18.90 -55.86
CA VAL A 778 -18.75 -19.95 -55.24
C VAL A 778 -18.85 -21.13 -56.20
N THR A 779 -18.46 -22.32 -55.79
CA THR A 779 -18.46 -23.53 -56.61
C THR A 779 -18.84 -24.78 -55.79
N SER A 780 -19.29 -25.83 -56.45
CA SER A 780 -19.61 -27.08 -55.81
C SER A 780 -18.37 -27.76 -55.18
N ARG A 781 -18.61 -28.75 -54.31
CA ARG A 781 -17.58 -29.40 -53.48
C ARG A 781 -16.39 -29.95 -54.26
N ALA A 782 -16.58 -30.75 -55.29
CA ALA A 782 -15.54 -31.50 -55.99
C ALA A 782 -14.91 -30.72 -57.17
N THR A 783 -14.55 -29.45 -56.95
CA THR A 783 -13.93 -28.56 -57.94
C THR A 783 -12.57 -28.02 -57.47
N MET A 784 -11.77 -27.44 -58.38
CA MET A 784 -10.40 -26.91 -58.13
C MET A 784 -10.42 -25.41 -57.73
N GLY A 785 -11.52 -24.68 -57.93
CA GLY A 785 -11.60 -23.25 -57.68
C GLY A 785 -10.86 -22.40 -58.67
N VAL A 786 -10.61 -21.13 -58.33
CA VAL A 786 -9.97 -20.06 -59.11
C VAL A 786 -8.66 -19.65 -58.47
N ARG A 787 -7.80 -18.96 -59.22
CA ARG A 787 -6.54 -18.45 -58.70
C ARG A 787 -6.80 -17.16 -57.94
N LEU A 788 -6.49 -17.16 -56.62
CA LEU A 788 -6.65 -16.04 -55.69
C LEU A 788 -5.38 -15.21 -55.57
N MET A 789 -4.22 -15.91 -55.54
CA MET A 789 -2.90 -15.25 -55.47
C MET A 789 -2.00 -15.85 -56.52
N ARG A 790 -1.18 -15.02 -57.16
CA ARG A 790 -0.09 -15.51 -58.05
C ARG A 790 1.15 -15.78 -57.17
N THR A 791 1.60 -17.02 -57.20
CA THR A 791 2.84 -17.45 -56.56
C THR A 791 3.87 -17.78 -57.64
N SER A 792 5.16 -17.53 -57.41
CA SER A 792 6.25 -18.03 -58.26
C SER A 792 6.40 -19.56 -58.11
N ASP A 793 7.22 -20.21 -58.93
CA ASP A 793 7.38 -21.67 -58.90
C ASP A 793 7.94 -22.21 -57.55
N GLU A 794 8.67 -21.35 -56.81
CA GLU A 794 9.26 -21.65 -55.50
C GLU A 794 8.42 -21.18 -54.31
N GLU A 795 7.41 -20.35 -54.51
CA GLU A 795 6.56 -19.79 -53.48
C GLU A 795 5.26 -20.60 -53.28
N ARG A 796 4.87 -20.76 -52.06
CA ARG A 796 3.63 -21.46 -51.66
C ARG A 796 2.81 -20.55 -50.76
N ILE A 797 1.49 -20.74 -50.67
CA ILE A 797 0.65 -20.13 -49.63
C ILE A 797 1.04 -20.77 -48.29
N ALA A 798 1.42 -19.94 -47.31
CA ALA A 798 1.84 -20.35 -45.98
C ALA A 798 0.72 -20.23 -44.94
N ALA A 799 -0.07 -19.14 -45.02
CA ALA A 799 -1.12 -18.87 -44.04
C ALA A 799 -2.31 -18.15 -44.63
N ILE A 800 -3.47 -18.32 -44.01
CA ILE A 800 -4.71 -17.62 -44.32
C ILE A 800 -5.28 -17.02 -43.03
N ALA A 801 -5.78 -15.78 -43.08
CA ALA A 801 -6.49 -15.15 -41.99
C ALA A 801 -7.77 -14.49 -42.48
N LYS A 802 -8.86 -14.68 -41.71
CA LYS A 802 -10.16 -14.03 -41.97
C LYS A 802 -10.27 -12.75 -41.13
N ILE A 803 -10.79 -11.67 -41.71
CA ILE A 803 -11.12 -10.40 -41.06
C ILE A 803 -12.64 -10.23 -41.14
N LEU A 804 -13.30 -10.04 -39.98
CA LEU A 804 -14.76 -9.96 -39.90
C LEU A 804 -15.29 -8.60 -40.31
N ALA A 805 -16.40 -8.57 -41.08
CA ALA A 805 -17.06 -7.34 -41.53
C ALA A 805 -17.68 -6.51 -40.36
N SER A 806 -18.08 -7.15 -39.28
CA SER A 806 -18.64 -6.48 -38.09
C SER A 806 -17.63 -5.60 -37.36
N GLU A 807 -16.35 -5.94 -37.43
CA GLU A 807 -15.25 -5.13 -36.85
C GLU A 807 -14.98 -3.82 -37.63
N MET A 808 -15.57 -3.69 -38.84
CA MET A 808 -15.43 -2.49 -39.66
C MET A 808 -16.64 -1.52 -39.56
N GLN A 809 -17.86 -2.02 -39.36
CA GLN A 809 -19.06 -1.18 -39.28
C GLN A 809 -19.18 -0.39 -37.98
N GLU A 810 -18.64 -0.90 -36.86
CA GLU A 810 -18.56 -0.16 -35.60
C GLU A 810 -17.58 1.02 -35.67
N LYS A 811 -16.50 0.92 -36.45
CA LYS A 811 -15.53 2.02 -36.67
C LYS A 811 -16.09 3.17 -37.52
N ASP A 812 -16.83 2.87 -38.56
CA ASP A 812 -17.43 3.94 -39.44
C ASP A 812 -18.54 4.71 -38.71
N GLN A 813 -19.25 4.10 -37.75
CA GLN A 813 -20.21 4.78 -36.89
C GLN A 813 -19.55 5.60 -35.78
N GLN A 814 -18.44 5.14 -35.20
CA GLN A 814 -17.69 5.92 -34.19
C GLN A 814 -16.95 7.11 -34.81
N LEU A 815 -16.34 6.96 -35.99
CA LEU A 815 -15.70 8.07 -36.69
C LEU A 815 -16.71 9.16 -37.12
N SER A 816 -17.93 8.78 -37.52
CA SER A 816 -18.99 9.75 -37.83
C SER A 816 -19.56 10.44 -36.59
N LEU A 817 -19.47 9.84 -35.41
CA LEU A 817 -19.84 10.45 -34.12
C LEU A 817 -18.74 11.37 -33.56
N THR A 818 -17.45 11.05 -33.75
CA THR A 818 -16.33 11.93 -33.36
C THR A 818 -16.20 13.14 -34.27
N ASP A 819 -16.40 12.99 -35.60
CA ASP A 819 -16.43 14.13 -36.56
C ASP A 819 -17.63 15.08 -36.29
N ASN A 820 -18.76 14.57 -35.83
CA ASN A 820 -19.90 15.40 -35.42
C ASN A 820 -19.64 16.09 -34.04
N LEU A 821 -18.95 15.47 -33.13
CA LEU A 821 -18.60 16.08 -31.84
C LEU A 821 -17.46 17.11 -31.94
N GLU A 822 -16.51 16.92 -32.87
CA GLU A 822 -15.47 17.94 -33.14
C GLU A 822 -16.04 19.15 -33.89
N ASN A 823 -17.05 18.95 -34.77
CA ASN A 823 -17.73 20.07 -35.44
C ASN A 823 -18.67 20.83 -34.51
N GLU A 824 -19.35 20.16 -33.55
CA GLU A 824 -20.14 20.85 -32.51
C GLU A 824 -19.24 21.62 -31.50
N HIS A 825 -18.03 21.13 -31.23
CA HIS A 825 -17.06 21.87 -30.39
C HIS A 825 -16.35 23.03 -31.10
N LEU A 826 -16.31 23.04 -32.42
CA LEU A 826 -15.80 24.17 -33.22
C LEU A 826 -16.83 25.28 -33.41
N GLU A 827 -18.13 24.96 -33.38
CA GLU A 827 -19.20 25.98 -33.42
C GLU A 827 -19.52 26.63 -32.09
N LEU A 828 -19.10 25.99 -30.95
CA LEU A 828 -19.28 26.52 -29.58
C LEU A 828 -18.14 27.44 -29.11
N ASN A 829 -17.01 27.54 -29.82
CA ASN A 829 -15.84 28.32 -29.38
C ASN A 829 -15.69 29.68 -30.08
N GLU A 830 -16.60 30.14 -30.95
CA GLU A 830 -16.50 31.47 -31.57
C GLU A 830 -17.39 32.56 -30.93
N ASP A 831 -18.25 32.25 -29.92
CA ASP A 831 -19.18 33.25 -29.41
C ASP A 831 -19.31 33.38 -27.88
N THR A 832 -18.25 33.14 -27.13
CA THR A 832 -18.23 33.51 -25.69
C THR A 832 -16.83 33.98 -25.30
N SER A 833 -16.60 35.29 -25.45
CA SER A 833 -15.38 35.91 -24.94
C SER A 833 -15.35 35.84 -23.39
N LEU A 834 -14.23 35.43 -22.86
CA LEU A 834 -13.93 35.34 -21.40
C LEU A 834 -14.22 36.68 -20.67
N ASP A 835 -14.16 37.79 -21.39
CA ASP A 835 -14.42 39.14 -20.90
C ASP A 835 -15.87 39.39 -20.44
N ARG A 836 -16.84 38.68 -21.02
CA ARG A 836 -18.27 38.81 -20.61
C ARG A 836 -18.59 38.05 -19.31
N LEU A 837 -17.87 36.95 -19.02
CA LEU A 837 -18.04 36.19 -17.80
C LEU A 837 -17.34 36.86 -16.62
N ILE A 838 -16.32 37.65 -16.86
CA ILE A 838 -15.61 38.45 -15.84
C ILE A 838 -16.46 39.69 -15.48
N GLU A 839 -17.08 40.40 -16.45
CA GLU A 839 -18.00 41.50 -16.17
C GLU A 839 -19.29 41.10 -15.42
N GLU A 840 -19.81 39.89 -15.69
CA GLU A 840 -20.99 39.37 -14.94
C GLU A 840 -20.63 38.92 -13.52
N ALA A 841 -19.41 38.44 -13.28
CA ALA A 841 -18.93 38.09 -11.94
C ALA A 841 -18.59 39.33 -11.10
N GLU A 842 -18.04 40.36 -11.68
CA GLU A 842 -17.75 41.64 -10.98
C GLU A 842 -19.04 42.41 -10.63
N SER A 843 -20.06 42.36 -11.47
CA SER A 843 -21.37 42.98 -11.18
C SER A 843 -22.19 42.28 -10.07
N GLN A 844 -21.91 40.99 -9.79
CA GLN A 844 -22.55 40.25 -8.68
C GLN A 844 -21.84 40.51 -7.34
N ILE A 845 -20.57 40.88 -7.33
CA ILE A 845 -19.81 41.18 -6.11
C ILE A 845 -20.16 42.60 -5.60
N GLU A 846 -20.43 43.60 -6.48
CA GLU A 846 -20.85 44.93 -6.07
C GLU A 846 -22.30 45.02 -5.53
N SER A 847 -23.14 43.99 -5.75
CA SER A 847 -24.51 43.94 -5.25
C SER A 847 -24.64 43.29 -3.85
N GLU A 848 -23.61 42.71 -3.28
CA GLU A 848 -23.65 42.11 -1.94
C GLU A 848 -23.01 42.95 -0.83
N GLU A 849 -22.32 44.09 -1.18
CA GLU A 849 -21.75 44.98 -0.18
C GLU A 849 -22.71 46.09 0.37
N ASP A 850 -23.94 46.17 -0.12
CA ASP A 850 -24.94 47.19 0.30
C ASP A 850 -25.94 46.74 1.39
N TRP A 851 -25.67 45.65 2.15
CA TRP A 851 -26.56 45.17 3.23
C TRP A 851 -25.82 44.92 4.57
N GLU A 852 -24.90 45.82 4.99
CA GLU A 852 -24.47 45.95 6.39
C GLU A 852 -24.10 47.42 6.70
N GLU A 853 -25.12 48.25 7.04
CA GLU A 853 -25.07 49.33 7.99
C GLU A 853 -26.20 49.23 8.99
#